data_3ebcb72e3b823560254a148be8986e2d
#
_entry.id   3ebcb72e3b823560254a148be8986e2d
#
_cell.length_a   1.000
_cell.length_b   1.000
_cell.length_c   1.000
_cell.angle_alpha   90.00
_cell.angle_beta   90.00
_cell.angle_gamma   90.00
#
_symmetry.space_group_name_H-M   'P 1'
#
loop_
_entity.id
_entity.type
_entity.pdbx_description
1 polymer ?
#
loop_
_entity_poly.entity_id
_entity_poly.type
_entity_poly.pdbx_seq_one_letter_code
_entity_poly.pdbx_strand_id
1 'polypeptide(L)'
;MNTQNYSNSLIAAIKLAKAMAHQDKHLSFGVAHLVIAMLTEQTGLREILNSMQKEVTYISDWFETYREMYVGVEHDAGEIIADHEVETVLDEAERSKIKLGTDSVDALCVFSAIVRDGVVYSHQQIESIGVTEDEIMEYFEASTSPLSPVAEMDMGSSIQYVSDLRRAELLEEGKSIIGRSKEIRLILETLERSERQGILLVGAPGVGKTGIIRALAHEMEINQDEIINQTSLVGLNTSKILAQSGNETEITQKLTGLLQKMNQAKSRGVLVIDDLQLLLESGNPTAATYILNNLDAQICDGAVTLLMVLSMDAFRKHIEKHSIANRLNIINVEELEPNILRSALLKHRTILQAYYSLPMTEEAFISAYNLSNRYYKEKSQPASTLDLIDSTAASVRLSNKNAAGIVEQLVEQYEKYKAMPVEDVSDFDLHLLYHTIFNKVSVVLTSKIEDDFVLTDDDSTQEKLDKLGKMLNELSTLSQKGIEKVSSLEIESVVADDTGIPIGKIQAQEKDRLLGIETKLHERVKGQDKAIRTLSDAIIESRSGLSDPKKPIGSFFFLGPTGTGKTELTKSLADLLFDDDTAMIRFDMSEFKEEHSAALLYGAPPGYVGYEEGGLLVTKIRQKPYSVVLFDEIEKAHSSVYDIFLQIMDEGKVHDKLGREGDFSNSIIIFTSNIGSQWIAEQIQKGHQPTSNELIEVMSKFFRPEFLGRLTEVVPFSPITEAVAQQIFLLQFSRLQKQLLEQKDIQLDLAPETIAYLTSKGFSPQYGARPIAGVVRTYLKKTISKLIVSETIKPGDHIIATYKDGNLQWNHA
;
A
#
# COMPACT_ATOMS: atom_id res chain seq x y z
N MET A 1 46.27 2.50 36.85
CA MET A 1 45.08 3.36 36.58
C MET A 1 45.54 4.79 36.42
N ASN A 2 45.28 5.39 35.24
CA ASN A 2 45.63 6.79 34.99
C ASN A 2 44.38 7.65 35.36
N THR A 3 44.42 8.29 36.54
CA THR A 3 43.28 8.99 37.13
C THR A 3 43.09 10.44 36.68
N GLN A 4 43.93 10.90 35.68
CA GLN A 4 43.87 12.29 35.23
C GLN A 4 42.56 12.71 34.52
N ASN A 5 41.80 11.75 34.02
CA ASN A 5 40.56 12.00 33.28
C ASN A 5 39.29 11.71 34.09
N TYR A 6 39.40 11.33 35.36
CA TYR A 6 38.25 10.93 36.17
C TYR A 6 37.68 12.08 36.99
N SER A 7 36.38 12.09 37.18
CA SER A 7 35.70 13.06 38.04
C SER A 7 36.10 12.82 39.52
N ASN A 8 36.08 13.88 40.32
CA ASN A 8 36.41 13.78 41.76
C ASN A 8 35.47 12.82 42.51
N SER A 9 34.18 12.78 42.11
CA SER A 9 33.17 11.86 42.65
C SER A 9 33.47 10.40 42.31
N LEU A 10 33.91 10.11 41.07
CA LEU A 10 34.32 8.75 40.69
C LEU A 10 35.58 8.31 41.44
N ILE A 11 36.58 9.19 41.63
CA ILE A 11 37.77 8.89 42.41
C ILE A 11 37.41 8.56 43.86
N ALA A 12 36.41 9.28 44.43
CA ALA A 12 35.91 8.96 45.78
C ALA A 12 35.21 7.60 45.82
N ALA A 13 34.39 7.27 44.81
CA ALA A 13 33.71 5.98 44.70
C ALA A 13 34.72 4.81 44.57
N ILE A 14 35.80 4.97 43.78
CA ILE A 14 36.87 3.96 43.67
C ILE A 14 37.59 3.74 45.01
N LYS A 15 37.82 4.81 45.78
CA LYS A 15 38.41 4.67 47.14
C LYS A 15 37.44 3.96 48.09
N LEU A 16 36.14 4.25 48.00
CA LEU A 16 35.13 3.58 48.81
C LEU A 16 34.99 2.09 48.44
N ALA A 17 35.02 1.75 47.16
CA ALA A 17 35.00 0.37 46.66
C ALA A 17 36.22 -0.44 47.16
N LYS A 18 37.43 0.17 47.22
CA LYS A 18 38.59 -0.43 47.83
C LYS A 18 38.43 -0.66 49.32
N ALA A 19 37.86 0.32 50.05
CA ALA A 19 37.63 0.18 51.48
C ALA A 19 36.57 -0.91 51.78
N MET A 20 35.54 -1.05 50.97
CA MET A 20 34.54 -2.10 51.07
C MET A 20 35.18 -3.49 50.88
N ALA A 21 35.96 -3.68 49.79
CA ALA A 21 36.66 -4.94 49.55
C ALA A 21 37.64 -5.30 50.67
N HIS A 22 38.31 -4.31 51.25
CA HIS A 22 39.19 -4.52 52.41
C HIS A 22 38.36 -4.97 53.64
N GLN A 23 37.22 -4.35 53.90
CA GLN A 23 36.34 -4.72 55.02
C GLN A 23 35.79 -6.13 54.85
N ASP A 24 35.45 -6.52 53.64
CA ASP A 24 34.94 -7.84 53.30
C ASP A 24 36.06 -8.90 53.20
N LYS A 25 37.33 -8.50 53.37
CA LYS A 25 38.52 -9.35 53.26
C LYS A 25 38.70 -9.99 51.88
N HIS A 26 38.30 -9.29 50.80
CA HIS A 26 38.50 -9.74 49.45
C HIS A 26 39.90 -9.38 48.92
N LEU A 27 40.46 -10.17 48.00
CA LEU A 27 41.78 -9.98 47.42
C LEU A 27 41.88 -8.76 46.51
N SER A 28 40.77 -8.46 45.84
CA SER A 28 40.63 -7.34 44.88
C SER A 28 39.22 -6.73 45.02
N PHE A 29 39.07 -5.48 44.56
CA PHE A 29 37.74 -4.93 44.39
C PHE A 29 37.28 -5.15 42.96
N GLY A 30 36.07 -5.66 42.79
CA GLY A 30 35.46 -5.92 41.51
C GLY A 30 34.33 -4.92 41.15
N VAL A 31 33.68 -5.19 40.04
CA VAL A 31 32.64 -4.31 39.48
C VAL A 31 31.48 -4.12 40.48
N ALA A 32 31.07 -5.17 41.19
CA ALA A 32 30.01 -5.06 42.22
C ALA A 32 30.35 -4.06 43.31
N HIS A 33 31.57 -4.10 43.84
CA HIS A 33 32.02 -3.11 44.84
C HIS A 33 31.99 -1.69 44.29
N LEU A 34 32.39 -1.52 43.00
CA LEU A 34 32.43 -0.21 42.33
C LEU A 34 31.00 0.35 42.15
N VAL A 35 30.04 -0.47 41.70
CA VAL A 35 28.66 -0.02 41.52
C VAL A 35 28.02 0.37 42.85
N ILE A 36 28.15 -0.43 43.88
CA ILE A 36 27.59 -0.12 45.22
C ILE A 36 28.19 1.19 45.74
N ALA A 37 29.51 1.39 45.58
CA ALA A 37 30.15 2.66 45.92
C ALA A 37 29.66 3.85 45.09
N MET A 38 29.37 3.65 43.79
CA MET A 38 28.80 4.67 42.93
C MET A 38 27.34 5.01 43.23
N LEU A 39 26.57 4.10 43.82
CA LEU A 39 25.19 4.35 44.26
C LEU A 39 25.09 5.20 45.52
N THR A 40 26.20 5.73 46.06
CA THR A 40 26.19 6.70 47.17
C THR A 40 25.76 8.09 46.70
N GLU A 41 25.26 8.93 47.61
CA GLU A 41 24.77 10.28 47.29
C GLU A 41 25.81 11.21 46.69
N GLN A 42 27.11 10.92 46.83
CA GLN A 42 28.19 11.77 46.34
C GLN A 42 28.47 11.69 44.83
N THR A 43 27.92 10.70 44.13
CA THR A 43 28.23 10.46 42.70
C THR A 43 27.13 10.96 41.78
N GLY A 44 25.92 11.17 42.26
CA GLY A 44 24.75 11.55 41.46
C GLY A 44 24.11 10.39 40.66
N LEU A 45 24.69 9.20 40.67
CA LEU A 45 24.17 8.05 39.90
C LEU A 45 22.82 7.58 40.41
N ARG A 46 22.60 7.63 41.73
CA ARG A 46 21.33 7.26 42.37
C ARG A 46 20.18 8.16 41.91
N GLU A 47 20.41 9.47 41.84
CA GLU A 47 19.45 10.47 41.39
C GLU A 47 19.11 10.27 39.91
N ILE A 48 20.11 9.98 39.09
CA ILE A 48 19.92 9.70 37.63
C ILE A 48 19.07 8.45 37.46
N LEU A 49 19.38 7.32 38.10
CA LEU A 49 18.60 6.09 37.98
C LEU A 49 17.16 6.26 38.50
N ASN A 50 16.96 7.03 39.59
CA ASN A 50 15.62 7.38 40.06
C ASN A 50 14.85 8.23 39.00
N SER A 51 15.53 9.17 38.34
CA SER A 51 14.92 9.98 37.27
C SER A 51 14.56 9.15 36.06
N MET A 52 15.30 8.07 35.79
CA MET A 52 14.99 7.06 34.80
C MET A 52 13.88 6.07 35.25
N GLN A 53 13.27 6.31 36.41
CA GLN A 53 12.25 5.45 37.03
C GLN A 53 12.72 4.00 37.28
N LYS A 54 14.01 3.81 37.50
CA LYS A 54 14.57 2.49 37.85
C LYS A 54 14.55 2.26 39.36
N GLU A 55 14.32 1.05 39.75
CA GLU A 55 14.24 0.66 41.18
C GLU A 55 15.66 0.47 41.75
N VAL A 56 16.26 1.56 42.26
CA VAL A 56 17.66 1.60 42.70
C VAL A 56 17.94 0.59 43.82
N THR A 57 16.96 0.30 44.71
CA THR A 57 17.09 -0.74 45.71
C THR A 57 17.30 -2.11 45.08
N TYR A 58 16.53 -2.45 44.07
CA TYR A 58 16.69 -3.72 43.34
C TYR A 58 18.08 -3.82 42.67
N ILE A 59 18.54 -2.75 42.02
CA ILE A 59 19.86 -2.68 41.38
C ILE A 59 20.96 -2.87 42.45
N SER A 60 20.83 -2.19 43.60
CA SER A 60 21.77 -2.34 44.74
C SER A 60 21.83 -3.78 45.24
N ASP A 61 20.66 -4.40 45.47
CA ASP A 61 20.56 -5.78 46.02
C ASP A 61 21.12 -6.79 45.00
N TRP A 62 20.94 -6.53 43.68
CA TRP A 62 21.51 -7.35 42.63
C TRP A 62 23.06 -7.36 42.68
N PHE A 63 23.69 -6.20 42.83
CA PHE A 63 25.12 -6.08 42.92
C PHE A 63 25.67 -6.55 44.33
N GLU A 64 24.88 -6.38 45.38
CA GLU A 64 25.22 -6.94 46.71
C GLU A 64 25.33 -8.48 46.62
N THR A 65 24.40 -9.14 45.94
CA THR A 65 24.47 -10.60 45.73
C THR A 65 25.75 -11.03 44.97
N TYR A 66 26.15 -10.26 43.99
CA TYR A 66 27.39 -10.52 43.26
C TYR A 66 28.63 -10.20 44.09
N ARG A 67 28.58 -9.21 44.99
CA ARG A 67 29.68 -8.89 45.91
C ARG A 67 29.99 -10.05 46.87
N GLU A 68 28.97 -10.75 47.36
CA GLU A 68 29.13 -11.91 48.24
C GLU A 68 29.80 -13.12 47.55
N MET A 69 29.87 -13.13 46.22
CA MET A 69 30.50 -14.23 45.47
C MET A 69 32.02 -14.07 45.34
N TYR A 70 32.61 -12.93 45.76
CA TYR A 70 34.04 -12.73 45.68
C TYR A 70 34.78 -13.57 46.74
N VAL A 71 35.97 -14.03 46.40
CA VAL A 71 36.76 -14.94 47.25
C VAL A 71 37.36 -14.18 48.42
N GLY A 72 36.97 -14.55 49.61
CA GLY A 72 37.53 -14.03 50.88
C GLY A 72 38.90 -14.67 51.23
N VAL A 73 39.74 -13.97 51.95
CA VAL A 73 41.07 -14.40 52.44
C VAL A 73 41.09 -14.39 53.98
N GLU A 74 41.71 -15.45 54.57
CA GLU A 74 41.80 -15.54 56.05
C GLU A 74 42.84 -14.60 56.73
N HIS A 75 43.73 -13.98 55.89
CA HIS A 75 44.76 -13.08 56.37
C HIS A 75 44.58 -11.69 55.78
N ASP A 76 45.18 -10.69 56.48
CA ASP A 76 45.12 -9.29 56.06
C ASP A 76 45.59 -9.15 54.60
N ALA A 77 44.69 -8.76 53.68
CA ALA A 77 45.01 -8.58 52.31
C ALA A 77 45.82 -7.30 52.18
N GLY A 78 47.00 -7.38 51.62
CA GLY A 78 47.87 -6.21 51.39
C GLY A 78 47.14 -5.09 50.63
N GLU A 79 47.80 -4.38 49.73
CA GLU A 79 47.20 -3.32 48.93
C GLU A 79 46.10 -3.91 48.00
N ILE A 80 44.82 -3.54 48.22
CA ILE A 80 43.68 -3.96 47.38
C ILE A 80 43.81 -3.32 46.02
N ILE A 81 43.93 -4.14 44.97
CA ILE A 81 43.98 -3.71 43.58
C ILE A 81 42.61 -3.95 42.89
N ALA A 82 42.41 -3.30 41.74
CA ALA A 82 41.24 -3.60 40.86
C ALA A 82 41.40 -5.00 40.23
N ASP A 83 40.30 -5.70 40.09
CA ASP A 83 40.31 -6.89 39.26
C ASP A 83 40.35 -6.53 37.77
N HIS A 84 40.52 -7.53 36.91
CA HIS A 84 40.64 -7.31 35.46
C HIS A 84 39.33 -6.75 34.86
N GLU A 85 38.17 -7.10 35.43
CA GLU A 85 36.85 -6.63 34.95
C GLU A 85 36.69 -5.13 35.21
N VAL A 86 37.12 -4.63 36.36
CA VAL A 86 37.10 -3.19 36.69
C VAL A 86 38.03 -2.42 35.72
N GLU A 87 39.21 -2.95 35.41
CA GLU A 87 40.11 -2.31 34.46
C GLU A 87 39.45 -2.20 33.08
N THR A 88 38.81 -3.28 32.60
CA THR A 88 38.09 -3.32 31.34
C THR A 88 36.94 -2.30 31.31
N VAL A 89 36.15 -2.21 32.39
CA VAL A 89 35.05 -1.25 32.53
C VAL A 89 35.56 0.19 32.47
N LEU A 90 36.65 0.50 33.16
CA LEU A 90 37.21 1.85 33.21
C LEU A 90 37.77 2.27 31.84
N ASP A 91 38.36 1.34 31.08
CA ASP A 91 38.82 1.58 29.73
C ASP A 91 37.65 1.80 28.77
N GLU A 92 36.57 1.02 28.90
CA GLU A 92 35.34 1.22 28.12
C GLU A 92 34.56 2.48 28.51
N ALA A 93 34.65 2.93 29.77
CA ALA A 93 34.04 4.17 30.23
C ALA A 93 34.63 5.42 29.55
N GLU A 94 35.87 5.36 29.08
CA GLU A 94 36.47 6.40 28.24
C GLU A 94 35.72 6.53 26.88
N ARG A 95 35.27 5.41 26.31
CA ARG A 95 34.43 5.43 25.12
C ARG A 95 33.01 5.95 25.42
N SER A 96 32.44 5.54 26.55
CA SER A 96 31.15 6.08 27.01
C SER A 96 31.21 7.58 27.26
N LYS A 97 32.32 8.10 27.79
CA LYS A 97 32.57 9.55 27.91
C LYS A 97 32.44 10.28 26.59
N ILE A 98 33.01 9.73 25.50
CA ILE A 98 32.92 10.35 24.16
C ILE A 98 31.49 10.34 23.66
N LYS A 99 30.75 9.24 23.86
CA LYS A 99 29.35 9.12 23.46
C LYS A 99 28.45 10.07 24.28
N LEU A 100 28.66 10.17 25.59
CA LEU A 100 27.91 11.04 26.49
C LEU A 100 28.38 12.51 26.45
N GLY A 101 29.47 12.85 25.75
CA GLY A 101 29.96 14.22 25.60
C GLY A 101 30.37 14.88 26.92
N THR A 102 30.75 14.12 27.98
CA THR A 102 31.16 14.65 29.28
C THR A 102 32.63 15.08 29.29
N ASP A 103 33.00 16.07 30.09
CA ASP A 103 34.39 16.57 30.19
C ASP A 103 35.33 15.57 30.90
N SER A 104 34.84 14.74 31.78
CA SER A 104 35.58 13.73 32.53
C SER A 104 34.80 12.44 32.62
N VAL A 105 35.46 11.32 32.85
CA VAL A 105 34.81 10.04 33.15
C VAL A 105 34.17 10.15 34.52
N ASP A 106 32.87 10.06 34.61
CA ASP A 106 32.05 10.09 35.81
C ASP A 106 31.37 8.73 36.10
N ALA A 107 30.58 8.67 37.15
CA ALA A 107 29.87 7.44 37.56
C ALA A 107 28.87 6.96 36.50
N LEU A 108 28.26 7.86 35.71
CA LEU A 108 27.35 7.51 34.63
C LEU A 108 28.07 6.87 33.45
N CYS A 109 29.27 7.40 33.07
CA CYS A 109 30.12 6.81 32.04
C CYS A 109 30.54 5.37 32.42
N VAL A 110 30.89 5.16 33.67
CA VAL A 110 31.28 3.83 34.17
C VAL A 110 30.08 2.89 34.20
N PHE A 111 28.92 3.34 34.69
CA PHE A 111 27.71 2.50 34.74
C PHE A 111 27.22 2.15 33.35
N SER A 112 27.25 3.09 32.40
CA SER A 112 26.95 2.83 30.97
C SER A 112 27.87 1.76 30.39
N ALA A 113 29.17 1.77 30.71
CA ALA A 113 30.09 0.72 30.27
C ALA A 113 29.79 -0.64 30.91
N ILE A 114 29.34 -0.67 32.17
CA ILE A 114 28.97 -1.91 32.88
C ILE A 114 27.75 -2.59 32.27
N VAL A 115 26.74 -1.83 31.89
CA VAL A 115 25.49 -2.35 31.29
C VAL A 115 25.56 -2.49 29.78
N ARG A 116 26.73 -2.33 29.18
CA ARG A 116 26.97 -2.64 27.78
C ARG A 116 27.16 -4.13 27.58
N ASP A 117 26.44 -4.69 26.59
CA ASP A 117 26.50 -6.13 26.30
C ASP A 117 27.93 -6.59 25.95
N GLY A 118 28.36 -7.65 26.61
CA GLY A 118 29.66 -8.29 26.36
C GLY A 118 30.88 -7.61 26.96
N VAL A 119 30.76 -6.54 27.76
CA VAL A 119 31.89 -5.93 28.49
C VAL A 119 32.22 -6.71 29.76
N VAL A 120 31.24 -6.89 30.67
CA VAL A 120 31.37 -7.69 31.87
C VAL A 120 30.25 -8.71 32.00
N TYR A 121 29.02 -8.28 31.70
CA TYR A 121 27.83 -9.07 31.87
C TYR A 121 27.28 -9.50 30.52
N SER A 122 26.66 -10.68 30.47
CA SER A 122 25.95 -11.19 29.34
C SER A 122 24.59 -10.45 29.17
N HIS A 123 24.02 -10.49 27.97
CA HIS A 123 22.71 -9.89 27.67
C HIS A 123 21.63 -10.28 28.70
N GLN A 124 21.54 -11.54 29.10
CA GLN A 124 20.57 -12.02 30.08
C GLN A 124 20.81 -11.43 31.48
N GLN A 125 22.07 -11.22 31.88
CA GLN A 125 22.39 -10.58 33.14
C GLN A 125 22.04 -9.10 33.13
N ILE A 126 22.28 -8.40 32.02
CA ILE A 126 21.93 -6.98 31.84
C ILE A 126 20.41 -6.82 31.87
N GLU A 127 19.63 -7.69 31.19
CA GLU A 127 18.17 -7.70 31.31
C GLU A 127 17.72 -7.89 32.78
N SER A 128 18.43 -8.71 33.56
CA SER A 128 18.11 -8.91 34.98
C SER A 128 18.51 -7.71 35.87
N ILE A 129 19.48 -6.90 35.48
CA ILE A 129 19.79 -5.62 36.17
C ILE A 129 18.64 -4.61 35.90
N GLY A 130 17.96 -4.73 34.76
CA GLY A 130 16.83 -3.88 34.38
C GLY A 130 17.21 -2.48 33.88
N VAL A 131 18.47 -2.28 33.44
CA VAL A 131 18.98 -1.04 32.84
C VAL A 131 19.91 -1.43 31.70
N THR A 132 19.74 -0.81 30.54
CA THR A 132 20.56 -1.02 29.34
C THR A 132 21.37 0.24 28.98
N GLU A 133 22.45 0.09 28.20
CA GLU A 133 23.22 1.22 27.68
C GLU A 133 22.33 2.18 26.88
N ASP A 134 21.46 1.63 26.02
CA ASP A 134 20.58 2.43 25.16
C ASP A 134 19.62 3.31 25.98
N GLU A 135 19.05 2.80 27.08
CA GLU A 135 18.21 3.59 27.98
C GLU A 135 18.99 4.72 28.67
N ILE A 136 20.25 4.49 29.02
CA ILE A 136 21.11 5.54 29.61
C ILE A 136 21.44 6.61 28.55
N MET A 137 21.74 6.20 27.33
CA MET A 137 22.02 7.12 26.24
C MET A 137 20.79 7.96 25.90
N GLU A 138 19.62 7.33 25.77
CA GLU A 138 18.33 8.01 25.53
C GLU A 138 18.01 9.03 26.64
N TYR A 139 18.24 8.67 27.90
CA TYR A 139 18.04 9.58 29.04
C TYR A 139 19.01 10.77 29.00
N PHE A 140 20.30 10.50 28.69
CA PHE A 140 21.31 11.54 28.66
C PHE A 140 21.12 12.51 27.49
N GLU A 141 20.78 12.00 26.30
CA GLU A 141 20.43 12.83 25.15
C GLU A 141 19.22 13.70 25.43
N ALA A 142 18.23 13.16 26.14
CA ALA A 142 17.07 13.95 26.60
C ALA A 142 17.44 15.02 27.64
N SER A 143 18.51 14.83 28.45
CA SER A 143 18.90 15.71 29.54
C SER A 143 19.93 16.75 29.14
N THR A 144 20.78 16.50 28.12
CA THR A 144 21.90 17.36 27.70
C THR A 144 21.61 18.20 26.48
N SER A 145 20.41 18.05 25.83
CA SER A 145 19.97 19.04 24.83
C SER A 145 19.96 20.43 25.47
N PRO A 146 20.59 21.45 24.84
CA PRO A 146 20.62 22.77 25.41
C PRO A 146 19.19 23.26 25.63
N LEU A 147 18.82 23.41 26.92
CA LEU A 147 17.59 24.03 27.43
C LEU A 147 16.40 23.92 26.48
N SER A 148 15.85 22.69 26.32
CA SER A 148 14.52 22.57 25.74
C SER A 148 13.56 23.32 26.64
N PRO A 149 12.74 24.27 26.12
CA PRO A 149 11.73 24.96 26.90
C PRO A 149 10.75 24.03 27.61
N VAL A 150 10.69 22.76 27.18
CA VAL A 150 9.88 21.68 27.80
C VAL A 150 10.48 21.18 29.11
N ALA A 151 11.79 21.26 29.30
CA ALA A 151 12.47 20.86 30.55
C ALA A 151 12.15 21.79 31.72
N GLU A 152 11.76 23.03 31.46
CA GLU A 152 11.28 23.98 32.46
C GLU A 152 9.82 23.77 32.87
N MET A 153 9.07 22.91 32.13
CA MET A 153 7.68 22.58 32.44
C MET A 153 7.64 21.42 33.42
N ASP A 154 7.18 21.65 34.67
CA ASP A 154 6.88 20.57 35.61
C ASP A 154 5.65 19.77 35.13
N MET A 155 5.85 18.90 34.16
CA MET A 155 4.79 18.09 33.54
C MET A 155 4.36 16.91 34.42
N GLY A 156 5.14 16.54 35.45
CA GLY A 156 4.83 15.43 36.36
C GLY A 156 4.46 14.15 35.62
N SER A 157 3.39 13.48 36.05
CA SER A 157 2.89 12.23 35.40
C SER A 157 2.41 12.40 33.94
N SER A 158 2.33 13.62 33.40
CA SER A 158 1.86 13.88 32.04
C SER A 158 2.99 13.80 31.01
N ILE A 159 4.27 13.73 31.43
CA ILE A 159 5.45 13.60 30.56
C ILE A 159 5.33 12.39 29.62
N GLN A 160 4.76 11.30 30.07
CA GLN A 160 4.59 10.07 29.29
C GLN A 160 3.70 10.23 28.04
N TYR A 161 2.87 11.28 27.96
CA TYR A 161 1.95 11.52 26.84
C TYR A 161 2.47 12.55 25.85
N VAL A 162 3.61 13.17 26.10
CA VAL A 162 4.14 14.25 25.30
C VAL A 162 5.55 13.97 24.81
N SER A 163 5.90 14.58 23.69
CA SER A 163 7.25 14.55 23.13
C SER A 163 7.65 15.98 22.78
N ASP A 164 8.90 16.33 23.01
CA ASP A 164 9.48 17.57 22.51
C ASP A 164 9.74 17.42 21.01
N LEU A 165 9.14 18.30 20.20
CA LEU A 165 9.31 18.29 18.75
C LEU A 165 10.52 19.10 18.27
N ARG A 166 11.25 19.77 19.16
CA ARG A 166 12.46 20.52 18.85
C ARG A 166 13.75 19.73 19.15
N ARG A 167 13.66 18.40 19.22
CA ARG A 167 14.86 17.54 19.34
C ARG A 167 15.74 17.63 18.10
N ALA A 168 17.05 17.52 18.28
CA ALA A 168 18.05 17.68 17.23
C ALA A 168 17.77 16.81 15.97
N GLU A 169 17.35 15.56 16.15
CA GLU A 169 16.99 14.65 15.04
C GLU A 169 15.80 15.15 14.22
N LEU A 170 14.73 15.62 14.89
CA LEU A 170 13.54 16.16 14.22
C LEU A 170 13.82 17.51 13.52
N LEU A 171 14.75 18.30 14.04
CA LEU A 171 15.20 19.53 13.42
C LEU A 171 15.97 19.28 12.11
N GLU A 172 16.83 18.27 12.07
CA GLU A 172 17.52 17.86 10.84
C GLU A 172 16.55 17.30 9.80
N GLU A 173 15.56 16.53 10.21
CA GLU A 173 14.47 16.10 9.32
C GLU A 173 13.67 17.30 8.78
N GLY A 174 13.31 18.25 9.64
CA GLY A 174 12.61 19.49 9.26
C GLY A 174 13.34 20.29 8.21
N LYS A 175 14.67 20.43 8.33
CA LYS A 175 15.55 21.09 7.35
C LYS A 175 15.50 20.44 5.96
N SER A 176 15.10 19.19 5.87
CA SER A 176 14.98 18.45 4.61
C SER A 176 13.67 18.74 3.86
N ILE A 177 12.66 19.29 4.50
CA ILE A 177 11.33 19.54 3.93
C ILE A 177 11.38 20.74 2.97
N ILE A 178 10.85 20.56 1.77
CA ILE A 178 10.82 21.59 0.71
C ILE A 178 9.37 21.89 0.32
N GLY A 179 9.10 23.16 -0.01
CA GLY A 179 7.86 23.60 -0.66
C GLY A 179 6.69 23.89 0.30
N ARG A 180 6.95 23.96 1.62
CA ARG A 180 5.92 24.23 2.63
C ARG A 180 6.07 25.59 3.33
N SER A 181 6.85 26.48 2.76
CA SER A 181 7.13 27.80 3.36
C SER A 181 5.88 28.67 3.53
N LYS A 182 4.86 28.51 2.66
CA LYS A 182 3.59 29.22 2.76
C LYS A 182 2.82 28.81 4.01
N GLU A 183 2.66 27.50 4.21
CA GLU A 183 1.93 26.96 5.35
C GLU A 183 2.64 27.28 6.66
N ILE A 184 3.98 27.13 6.71
CA ILE A 184 4.80 27.48 7.87
C ILE A 184 4.64 28.97 8.20
N ARG A 185 4.73 29.88 7.22
CA ARG A 185 4.52 31.30 7.42
C ARG A 185 3.14 31.60 8.01
N LEU A 186 2.06 30.98 7.49
CA LEU A 186 0.71 31.17 8.01
C LEU A 186 0.57 30.67 9.46
N ILE A 187 1.28 29.61 9.84
CA ILE A 187 1.34 29.12 11.23
C ILE A 187 2.03 30.16 12.10
N LEU A 188 3.23 30.64 11.71
CA LEU A 188 4.00 31.63 12.46
C LEU A 188 3.23 32.95 12.60
N GLU A 189 2.61 33.44 11.53
CA GLU A 189 1.73 34.63 11.57
C GLU A 189 0.56 34.47 12.55
N THR A 190 0.03 33.22 12.69
CA THR A 190 -1.05 32.95 13.64
C THR A 190 -0.55 32.93 15.08
N LEU A 191 0.66 32.44 15.30
CA LEU A 191 1.28 32.44 16.63
C LEU A 191 1.56 33.85 17.16
N GLU A 192 1.79 34.81 16.25
CA GLU A 192 2.04 36.22 16.58
C GLU A 192 0.77 37.08 16.81
N ARG A 193 -0.42 36.53 16.48
CA ARG A 193 -1.67 37.31 16.66
C ARG A 193 -1.96 37.65 18.13
N SER A 194 -2.56 38.81 18.33
CA SER A 194 -3.01 39.26 19.65
C SER A 194 -4.19 38.45 20.16
N GLU A 195 -5.12 38.10 19.28
CA GLU A 195 -6.18 37.11 19.59
C GLU A 195 -5.69 35.74 19.24
N ARG A 196 -5.57 34.90 20.25
CA ARG A 196 -5.10 33.52 20.08
C ARG A 196 -6.19 32.70 19.43
N GLN A 197 -5.81 32.08 18.34
CA GLN A 197 -6.63 31.11 17.59
C GLN A 197 -5.95 29.75 17.62
N GLY A 198 -6.75 28.68 17.64
CA GLY A 198 -6.21 27.35 17.32
C GLY A 198 -5.83 27.28 15.85
N ILE A 199 -4.88 26.45 15.50
CA ILE A 199 -4.41 26.21 14.14
C ILE A 199 -4.85 24.82 13.75
N LEU A 200 -5.46 24.67 12.58
CA LEU A 200 -5.88 23.38 12.05
C LEU A 200 -5.31 23.17 10.65
N LEU A 201 -4.44 22.17 10.51
CA LEU A 201 -3.95 21.67 9.22
C LEU A 201 -4.93 20.64 8.68
N VAL A 202 -5.52 20.93 7.53
CA VAL A 202 -6.47 20.03 6.85
C VAL A 202 -5.92 19.62 5.50
N GLY A 203 -5.93 18.35 5.18
CA GLY A 203 -5.47 17.84 3.89
C GLY A 203 -5.56 16.34 3.76
N ALA A 204 -5.38 15.84 2.55
CA ALA A 204 -5.43 14.41 2.26
C ALA A 204 -4.34 13.61 3.02
N PRO A 205 -4.55 12.30 3.28
CA PRO A 205 -3.50 11.44 3.83
C PRO A 205 -2.27 11.44 2.92
N GLY A 206 -1.07 11.54 3.50
CA GLY A 206 0.18 11.51 2.74
C GLY A 206 0.63 12.82 2.11
N VAL A 207 -0.14 13.91 2.21
CA VAL A 207 0.21 15.21 1.62
C VAL A 207 1.38 15.92 2.32
N GLY A 208 1.83 15.43 3.47
CA GLY A 208 2.97 15.97 4.20
C GLY A 208 2.63 16.89 5.36
N LYS A 209 1.47 16.74 6.02
CA LYS A 209 1.07 17.55 7.19
C LYS A 209 2.05 17.43 8.36
N THR A 210 2.46 16.20 8.70
CA THR A 210 3.49 15.95 9.73
C THR A 210 4.84 16.55 9.34
N GLY A 211 5.18 16.55 8.05
CA GLY A 211 6.37 17.22 7.53
C GLY A 211 6.35 18.73 7.82
N ILE A 212 5.20 19.41 7.66
CA ILE A 212 5.05 20.83 8.00
C ILE A 212 5.37 21.09 9.47
N ILE A 213 4.95 20.21 10.38
CA ILE A 213 5.23 20.33 11.82
C ILE A 213 6.73 20.24 12.10
N ARG A 214 7.44 19.29 11.44
CA ARG A 214 8.90 19.16 11.58
C ARG A 214 9.64 20.36 11.00
N ALA A 215 9.21 20.84 9.83
CA ALA A 215 9.77 22.04 9.23
C ALA A 215 9.50 23.30 10.07
N LEU A 216 8.31 23.39 10.71
CA LEU A 216 7.98 24.46 11.64
C LEU A 216 8.93 24.45 12.86
N ALA A 217 9.23 23.26 13.42
CA ALA A 217 10.16 23.15 14.54
C ALA A 217 11.55 23.68 14.16
N HIS A 218 12.04 23.35 12.96
CA HIS A 218 13.30 23.86 12.44
C HIS A 218 13.29 25.37 12.22
N GLU A 219 12.22 25.90 11.59
CA GLU A 219 12.08 27.36 11.37
C GLU A 219 11.98 28.15 12.67
N MET A 220 11.31 27.59 13.70
CA MET A 220 11.24 28.21 15.02
C MET A 220 12.62 28.27 15.70
N GLU A 221 13.49 27.28 15.47
CA GLU A 221 14.83 27.24 16.06
C GLU A 221 15.77 28.31 15.47
N ILE A 222 15.68 28.55 14.16
CA ILE A 222 16.51 29.53 13.45
C ILE A 222 15.90 30.94 13.43
N ASN A 223 14.70 31.10 13.94
CA ASN A 223 14.01 32.39 13.92
C ASN A 223 14.73 33.41 14.80
N GLN A 224 14.83 34.67 14.31
CA GLN A 224 15.47 35.77 15.03
C GLN A 224 14.55 36.39 16.10
N ASP A 225 13.25 36.11 16.04
CA ASP A 225 12.29 36.58 17.05
C ASP A 225 12.42 35.73 18.33
N GLU A 226 12.77 36.38 19.44
CA GLU A 226 12.96 35.73 20.73
C GLU A 226 11.68 35.04 21.23
N ILE A 227 10.51 35.58 20.92
CA ILE A 227 9.22 35.02 21.36
C ILE A 227 8.97 33.67 20.65
N ILE A 228 9.17 33.64 19.34
CA ILE A 228 9.01 32.42 18.54
C ILE A 228 10.07 31.39 18.93
N ASN A 229 11.31 31.82 19.07
CA ASN A 229 12.41 30.93 19.43
C ASN A 229 12.25 30.31 20.84
N GLN A 230 11.72 31.07 21.79
CA GLN A 230 11.45 30.61 23.16
C GLN A 230 10.12 29.83 23.30
N THR A 231 9.29 29.75 22.26
CA THR A 231 8.03 29.01 22.30
C THR A 231 8.29 27.51 22.25
N SER A 232 7.79 26.77 23.22
CA SER A 232 7.89 25.31 23.24
C SER A 232 6.93 24.66 22.24
N LEU A 233 7.39 23.66 21.50
CA LEU A 233 6.58 22.88 20.57
C LEU A 233 6.47 21.43 21.08
N VAL A 234 5.30 21.08 21.60
CA VAL A 234 5.07 19.82 22.33
C VAL A 234 4.11 18.94 21.54
N GLY A 235 4.54 17.75 21.15
CA GLY A 235 3.70 16.78 20.44
C GLY A 235 2.92 15.90 21.42
N LEU A 236 1.62 15.71 21.19
CA LEU A 236 0.76 14.81 21.95
C LEU A 236 0.81 13.39 21.36
N ASN A 237 1.12 12.39 22.18
CA ASN A 237 1.00 10.99 21.79
C ASN A 237 -0.42 10.49 22.04
N THR A 238 -1.27 10.65 21.04
CA THR A 238 -2.70 10.29 21.09
C THR A 238 -2.91 8.79 21.34
N SER A 239 -2.08 7.94 20.73
CA SER A 239 -2.16 6.48 20.91
C SER A 239 -1.88 6.05 22.35
N LYS A 240 -0.90 6.67 23.03
CA LYS A 240 -0.63 6.38 24.44
C LYS A 240 -1.78 6.82 25.36
N ILE A 241 -2.40 7.97 25.07
CA ILE A 241 -3.57 8.42 25.84
C ILE A 241 -4.72 7.42 25.67
N LEU A 242 -5.03 6.99 24.44
CA LEU A 242 -6.11 6.04 24.15
C LEU A 242 -5.84 4.68 24.81
N ALA A 243 -4.64 4.14 24.69
CA ALA A 243 -4.29 2.84 25.28
C ALA A 243 -4.40 2.80 26.81
N GLN A 244 -4.19 3.93 27.48
CA GLN A 244 -4.22 4.03 28.94
C GLN A 244 -5.54 4.61 29.50
N SER A 245 -6.54 4.85 28.65
CA SER A 245 -7.83 5.40 29.04
C SER A 245 -8.92 4.38 28.80
N GLY A 246 -9.70 4.06 29.83
CA GLY A 246 -10.80 3.11 29.75
C GLY A 246 -12.09 3.72 29.22
N ASN A 247 -12.23 5.05 29.25
CA ASN A 247 -13.42 5.78 28.82
C ASN A 247 -13.09 7.22 28.39
N GLU A 248 -14.07 7.85 27.74
CA GLU A 248 -13.99 9.20 27.17
C GLU A 248 -13.72 10.28 28.21
N THR A 249 -14.24 10.09 29.42
CA THR A 249 -14.06 11.03 30.53
C THR A 249 -12.59 11.07 30.98
N GLU A 250 -11.93 9.93 31.03
CA GLU A 250 -10.51 9.85 31.37
C GLU A 250 -9.63 10.51 30.31
N ILE A 251 -9.95 10.33 29.02
CA ILE A 251 -9.25 10.99 27.90
C ILE A 251 -9.31 12.51 28.10
N THR A 252 -10.51 13.02 28.36
CA THR A 252 -10.72 14.47 28.54
C THR A 252 -10.04 14.99 29.80
N GLN A 253 -10.08 14.24 30.90
CA GLN A 253 -9.39 14.62 32.14
C GLN A 253 -7.86 14.69 31.93
N LYS A 254 -7.27 13.72 31.22
CA LYS A 254 -5.83 13.73 30.90
C LYS A 254 -5.46 14.91 30.02
N LEU A 255 -6.26 15.19 28.97
CA LEU A 255 -6.05 16.34 28.10
C LEU A 255 -6.16 17.66 28.88
N THR A 256 -7.21 17.82 29.68
CA THR A 256 -7.40 19.03 30.52
C THR A 256 -6.26 19.20 31.52
N GLY A 257 -5.85 18.12 32.17
CA GLY A 257 -4.73 18.15 33.13
C GLY A 257 -3.40 18.52 32.45
N LEU A 258 -3.15 18.03 31.25
CA LEU A 258 -1.98 18.40 30.45
C LEU A 258 -2.01 19.90 30.09
N LEU A 259 -3.13 20.37 29.55
CA LEU A 259 -3.28 21.77 29.14
C LEU A 259 -3.18 22.75 30.33
N GLN A 260 -3.73 22.36 31.50
CA GLN A 260 -3.57 23.15 32.72
C GLN A 260 -2.11 23.27 33.18
N LYS A 261 -1.33 22.19 33.08
CA LYS A 261 0.11 22.24 33.40
C LYS A 261 0.89 23.10 32.42
N MET A 262 0.60 22.98 31.12
CA MET A 262 1.19 23.86 30.12
C MET A 262 0.83 25.34 30.34
N ASN A 263 -0.40 25.62 30.78
CA ASN A 263 -0.84 26.97 31.15
C ASN A 263 -0.12 27.55 32.38
N GLN A 264 0.31 26.71 33.30
CA GLN A 264 1.05 27.13 34.50
C GLN A 264 2.53 27.38 34.21
N ALA A 265 3.04 26.87 33.10
CA ALA A 265 4.41 27.11 32.68
C ALA A 265 4.62 28.62 32.32
N LYS A 266 5.80 29.12 32.61
CA LYS A 266 6.16 30.53 32.32
C LYS A 266 6.42 30.76 30.82
N SER A 267 6.68 29.71 30.07
CA SER A 267 6.94 29.77 28.63
C SER A 267 5.67 29.63 27.80
N ARG A 268 5.58 30.31 26.64
CA ARG A 268 4.53 30.06 25.65
C ARG A 268 4.67 28.64 25.12
N GLY A 269 3.57 27.90 25.01
CA GLY A 269 3.55 26.51 24.52
C GLY A 269 2.59 26.35 23.34
N VAL A 270 3.00 25.56 22.38
CA VAL A 270 2.15 25.05 21.31
C VAL A 270 1.99 23.54 21.50
N LEU A 271 0.75 23.11 21.73
CA LEU A 271 0.43 21.67 21.79
C LEU A 271 0.04 21.20 20.39
N VAL A 272 0.82 20.27 19.85
CA VAL A 272 0.59 19.66 18.55
C VAL A 272 -0.18 18.35 18.71
N ILE A 273 -1.33 18.24 18.06
CA ILE A 273 -2.15 17.02 18.02
C ILE A 273 -2.17 16.54 16.55
N ASP A 274 -1.16 15.74 16.19
CA ASP A 274 -0.98 15.29 14.81
C ASP A 274 -2.06 14.28 14.36
N ASP A 275 -2.55 13.45 15.30
CA ASP A 275 -3.58 12.43 15.06
C ASP A 275 -4.90 12.75 15.79
N LEU A 276 -5.44 13.96 15.64
CA LEU A 276 -6.71 14.34 16.28
C LEU A 276 -7.86 13.40 15.83
N GLN A 277 -7.82 12.90 14.60
CA GLN A 277 -8.83 11.98 14.07
C GLN A 277 -8.98 10.73 14.95
N LEU A 278 -7.89 10.16 15.44
CA LEU A 278 -7.94 8.99 16.34
C LEU A 278 -8.72 9.28 17.62
N LEU A 279 -8.57 10.49 18.18
CA LEU A 279 -9.33 10.90 19.37
C LEU A 279 -10.82 11.08 19.09
N LEU A 280 -11.16 11.61 17.91
CA LEU A 280 -12.56 11.88 17.52
C LEU A 280 -13.32 10.63 17.10
N GLU A 281 -12.63 9.61 16.61
CA GLU A 281 -13.22 8.36 16.10
C GLU A 281 -13.14 7.19 17.08
N SER A 282 -12.46 7.37 18.24
CA SER A 282 -12.24 6.30 19.22
C SER A 282 -13.45 5.93 20.09
N GLY A 283 -14.56 6.66 19.99
CA GLY A 283 -15.75 6.46 20.83
C GLY A 283 -17.08 6.69 20.12
N ASN A 284 -18.15 6.86 20.90
CA ASN A 284 -19.47 7.21 20.37
C ASN A 284 -19.46 8.63 19.76
N PRO A 285 -20.40 8.98 18.85
CA PRO A 285 -20.50 10.31 18.27
C PRO A 285 -20.59 11.45 19.30
N THR A 286 -21.10 11.17 20.51
CA THR A 286 -21.13 12.12 21.62
C THR A 286 -19.77 12.42 22.22
N ALA A 287 -18.81 11.46 22.15
CA ALA A 287 -17.44 11.64 22.62
C ALA A 287 -16.68 12.67 21.82
N ALA A 288 -16.77 12.62 20.51
CA ALA A 288 -16.15 13.60 19.63
C ALA A 288 -16.59 15.03 19.97
N THR A 289 -17.91 15.24 20.19
CA THR A 289 -18.46 16.53 20.58
C THR A 289 -17.92 16.98 21.96
N TYR A 290 -17.79 16.06 22.90
CA TYR A 290 -17.29 16.36 24.23
C TYR A 290 -15.80 16.77 24.21
N ILE A 291 -14.96 16.06 23.46
CA ILE A 291 -13.55 16.38 23.24
C ILE A 291 -13.43 17.76 22.57
N LEU A 292 -14.20 18.02 21.50
CA LEU A 292 -14.17 19.28 20.77
C LEU A 292 -14.62 20.46 21.64
N ASN A 293 -15.66 20.30 22.46
CA ASN A 293 -16.09 21.33 23.42
C ASN A 293 -15.01 21.65 24.44
N ASN A 294 -14.24 20.65 24.89
CA ASN A 294 -13.13 20.85 25.81
C ASN A 294 -11.99 21.63 25.12
N LEU A 295 -11.60 21.23 23.91
CA LEU A 295 -10.58 21.94 23.14
C LEU A 295 -11.03 23.38 22.83
N ASP A 296 -12.30 23.60 22.50
CA ASP A 296 -12.88 24.93 22.27
C ASP A 296 -12.75 25.84 23.50
N ALA A 297 -13.07 25.30 24.70
CA ALA A 297 -12.90 26.03 25.98
C ALA A 297 -11.43 26.40 26.21
N GLN A 298 -10.49 25.51 25.92
CA GLN A 298 -9.07 25.78 26.14
C GLN A 298 -8.51 26.83 25.15
N ILE A 299 -9.00 26.86 23.91
CA ILE A 299 -8.67 27.93 22.96
C ILE A 299 -9.17 29.30 23.49
N CYS A 300 -10.34 29.33 24.14
CA CYS A 300 -10.89 30.56 24.74
C CYS A 300 -10.04 31.07 25.92
N ASP A 301 -9.54 30.19 26.76
CA ASP A 301 -8.71 30.54 27.92
C ASP A 301 -7.34 31.14 27.48
N GLY A 302 -6.91 30.90 26.23
CA GLY A 302 -5.85 31.60 25.55
C GLY A 302 -4.43 31.41 26.05
N ALA A 303 -4.16 30.45 26.94
CA ALA A 303 -2.82 30.27 27.50
C ALA A 303 -1.93 29.38 26.66
N VAL A 304 -2.48 28.34 26.01
CA VAL A 304 -1.77 27.40 25.12
C VAL A 304 -2.37 27.48 23.71
N THR A 305 -1.51 27.54 22.71
CA THR A 305 -1.96 27.45 21.32
C THR A 305 -2.07 25.98 20.89
N LEU A 306 -3.20 25.60 20.31
CA LEU A 306 -3.39 24.25 19.75
C LEU A 306 -3.07 24.25 18.26
N LEU A 307 -2.20 23.33 17.83
CA LEU A 307 -1.95 23.00 16.43
C LEU A 307 -2.44 21.58 16.17
N MET A 308 -3.51 21.46 15.41
CA MET A 308 -4.21 20.22 15.18
C MET A 308 -4.10 19.80 13.72
N VAL A 309 -4.14 18.49 13.47
CA VAL A 309 -4.09 17.90 12.12
C VAL A 309 -5.27 17.00 11.90
N LEU A 310 -5.92 17.15 10.73
CA LEU A 310 -7.04 16.30 10.30
C LEU A 310 -6.98 15.98 8.82
N SER A 311 -7.67 14.90 8.45
CA SER A 311 -8.07 14.65 7.07
C SER A 311 -9.24 15.57 6.67
N MET A 312 -9.44 15.79 5.37
CA MET A 312 -10.58 16.59 4.88
C MET A 312 -11.92 15.95 5.26
N ASP A 313 -12.00 14.62 5.22
CA ASP A 313 -13.23 13.89 5.58
C ASP A 313 -13.56 14.01 7.06
N ALA A 314 -12.55 13.87 7.94
CA ALA A 314 -12.74 14.06 9.38
C ALA A 314 -13.11 15.52 9.73
N PHE A 315 -12.53 16.48 9.04
CA PHE A 315 -12.89 17.90 9.17
C PHE A 315 -14.37 18.14 8.84
N ARG A 316 -14.84 17.68 7.68
CA ARG A 316 -16.25 17.78 7.27
C ARG A 316 -17.21 17.09 8.24
N LYS A 317 -16.82 15.92 8.73
CA LYS A 317 -17.64 15.11 9.62
C LYS A 317 -17.78 15.69 11.02
N HIS A 318 -16.70 16.24 11.61
CA HIS A 318 -16.64 16.57 13.02
C HIS A 318 -16.54 18.07 13.32
N ILE A 319 -15.82 18.86 12.50
CA ILE A 319 -15.46 20.24 12.82
C ILE A 319 -16.26 21.27 12.02
N GLU A 320 -16.52 21.05 10.74
CA GLU A 320 -17.10 22.05 9.85
C GLU A 320 -18.39 22.71 10.39
N LYS A 321 -19.24 21.93 11.06
CA LYS A 321 -20.49 22.38 11.66
C LYS A 321 -20.41 22.67 13.17
N HIS A 322 -19.25 22.47 13.79
CA HIS A 322 -19.04 22.66 15.21
C HIS A 322 -18.60 24.11 15.48
N SER A 323 -18.96 24.67 16.68
CA SER A 323 -18.62 26.05 17.09
C SER A 323 -17.13 26.35 17.09
N ILE A 324 -16.28 25.35 17.36
CA ILE A 324 -14.83 25.45 17.37
C ILE A 324 -14.26 25.96 16.04
N ALA A 325 -14.93 25.65 14.90
CA ALA A 325 -14.46 26.07 13.57
C ALA A 325 -14.26 27.58 13.46
N ASN A 326 -15.09 28.37 14.14
CA ASN A 326 -15.00 29.86 14.13
C ASN A 326 -13.76 30.40 14.86
N ARG A 327 -13.08 29.58 15.65
CA ARG A 327 -11.90 29.93 16.46
C ARG A 327 -10.61 29.29 15.95
N LEU A 328 -10.71 28.58 14.84
CA LEU A 328 -9.56 27.93 14.20
C LEU A 328 -9.12 28.73 12.98
N ASN A 329 -7.81 28.95 12.86
CA ASN A 329 -7.21 29.28 11.59
C ASN A 329 -7.00 27.97 10.80
N ILE A 330 -7.84 27.75 9.78
CA ILE A 330 -7.84 26.56 8.96
C ILE A 330 -6.87 26.75 7.80
N ILE A 331 -5.84 25.92 7.74
CA ILE A 331 -4.82 25.92 6.70
C ILE A 331 -5.01 24.66 5.87
N ASN A 332 -5.47 24.83 4.63
CA ASN A 332 -5.59 23.72 3.69
C ASN A 332 -4.22 23.35 3.13
N VAL A 333 -3.86 22.08 3.26
CA VAL A 333 -2.60 21.53 2.76
C VAL A 333 -2.91 20.71 1.50
N GLU A 334 -2.53 21.27 0.37
CA GLU A 334 -2.67 20.65 -0.95
C GLU A 334 -1.39 19.95 -1.37
N GLU A 335 -1.45 19.11 -2.40
CA GLU A 335 -0.26 18.54 -3.00
C GLU A 335 0.66 19.63 -3.54
N LEU A 336 1.96 19.35 -3.50
CA LEU A 336 2.97 20.27 -4.03
C LEU A 336 2.84 20.38 -5.55
N GLU A 337 3.12 21.56 -6.09
CA GLU A 337 3.26 21.72 -7.53
C GLU A 337 4.30 20.76 -8.10
N PRO A 338 4.12 20.21 -9.32
CA PRO A 338 4.96 19.16 -9.90
C PRO A 338 6.46 19.46 -9.86
N ASN A 339 6.88 20.69 -10.13
CA ASN A 339 8.28 21.07 -10.11
C ASN A 339 8.90 21.10 -8.69
N ILE A 340 8.11 21.57 -7.72
CA ILE A 340 8.50 21.62 -6.30
C ILE A 340 8.54 20.20 -5.75
N LEU A 341 7.53 19.39 -6.08
CA LEU A 341 7.45 17.98 -5.70
C LEU A 341 8.67 17.20 -6.20
N ARG A 342 9.04 17.36 -7.48
CA ARG A 342 10.24 16.74 -8.02
C ARG A 342 11.50 17.11 -7.22
N SER A 343 11.65 18.37 -6.87
CA SER A 343 12.79 18.84 -6.08
C SER A 343 12.80 18.25 -4.67
N ALA A 344 11.63 18.12 -4.04
CA ALA A 344 11.47 17.48 -2.74
C ALA A 344 11.83 15.98 -2.80
N LEU A 345 11.34 15.26 -3.79
CA LEU A 345 11.65 13.84 -4.00
C LEU A 345 13.15 13.62 -4.23
N LEU A 346 13.81 14.44 -5.05
CA LEU A 346 15.25 14.33 -5.30
C LEU A 346 16.11 14.63 -4.07
N LYS A 347 15.63 15.48 -3.16
CA LYS A 347 16.32 15.71 -1.88
C LYS A 347 16.22 14.46 -0.97
N HIS A 348 15.03 13.85 -0.90
CA HIS A 348 14.83 12.59 -0.17
C HIS A 348 15.67 11.43 -0.72
N ARG A 349 16.02 11.45 -2.02
CA ARG A 349 16.93 10.47 -2.62
C ARG A 349 18.23 10.34 -1.85
N THR A 350 18.86 11.43 -1.45
CA THR A 350 20.13 11.41 -0.72
C THR A 350 19.98 10.72 0.63
N ILE A 351 18.88 10.94 1.33
CA ILE A 351 18.58 10.34 2.63
C ILE A 351 18.38 8.82 2.47
N LEU A 352 17.53 8.42 1.52
CA LEU A 352 17.24 7.00 1.27
C LEU A 352 18.47 6.23 0.78
N GLN A 353 19.30 6.84 -0.09
CA GLN A 353 20.55 6.23 -0.54
C GLN A 353 21.53 6.00 0.63
N ALA A 354 21.61 6.93 1.57
CA ALA A 354 22.45 6.79 2.75
C ALA A 354 21.93 5.67 3.67
N TYR A 355 20.60 5.63 3.91
CA TYR A 355 19.98 4.64 4.79
C TYR A 355 20.09 3.20 4.25
N TYR A 356 19.83 3.00 2.97
CA TYR A 356 19.88 1.68 2.34
C TYR A 356 21.30 1.29 1.88
N SER A 357 22.27 2.24 1.84
CA SER A 357 23.60 2.09 1.24
C SER A 357 23.50 1.58 -0.21
N LEU A 358 22.51 2.08 -0.95
CA LEU A 358 22.16 1.61 -2.28
C LEU A 358 21.97 2.81 -3.23
N PRO A 359 22.67 2.88 -4.37
CA PRO A 359 22.45 3.92 -5.36
C PRO A 359 21.03 3.85 -5.94
N MET A 360 20.40 5.00 -6.14
CA MET A 360 19.08 5.12 -6.75
C MET A 360 19.14 6.08 -7.94
N THR A 361 18.59 5.71 -9.08
CA THR A 361 18.62 6.55 -10.28
C THR A 361 17.51 7.62 -10.23
N GLU A 362 17.66 8.69 -10.99
CA GLU A 362 16.61 9.72 -11.09
C GLU A 362 15.37 9.15 -11.82
N GLU A 363 15.60 8.29 -12.81
CA GLU A 363 14.52 7.58 -13.51
C GLU A 363 13.67 6.74 -12.58
N ALA A 364 14.27 6.13 -11.53
CA ALA A 364 13.51 5.39 -10.52
C ALA A 364 12.50 6.31 -9.80
N PHE A 365 12.90 7.53 -9.45
CA PHE A 365 12.00 8.49 -8.80
C PHE A 365 10.90 8.99 -9.73
N ILE A 366 11.21 9.19 -11.02
CA ILE A 366 10.22 9.56 -12.04
C ILE A 366 9.24 8.40 -12.26
N SER A 367 9.74 7.18 -12.39
CA SER A 367 8.91 5.98 -12.54
C SER A 367 8.03 5.79 -11.31
N ALA A 368 8.58 5.87 -10.10
CA ALA A 368 7.84 5.76 -8.85
C ALA A 368 6.73 6.83 -8.74
N TYR A 369 7.01 8.07 -9.12
CA TYR A 369 6.00 9.13 -9.15
C TYR A 369 4.86 8.82 -10.12
N ASN A 370 5.18 8.41 -11.34
CA ASN A 370 4.18 8.08 -12.34
C ASN A 370 3.33 6.88 -11.93
N LEU A 371 3.98 5.84 -11.42
CA LEU A 371 3.32 4.60 -11.02
C LEU A 371 2.52 4.78 -9.71
N SER A 372 3.03 5.54 -8.75
CA SER A 372 2.29 5.81 -7.52
C SER A 372 1.04 6.65 -7.78
N ASN A 373 1.11 7.67 -8.63
CA ASN A 373 -0.07 8.43 -9.04
C ASN A 373 -1.10 7.56 -9.77
N ARG A 374 -0.65 6.54 -10.47
CA ARG A 374 -1.52 5.67 -11.23
C ARG A 374 -2.16 4.58 -10.37
N TYR A 375 -1.38 3.94 -9.49
CA TYR A 375 -1.76 2.70 -8.80
C TYR A 375 -2.02 2.87 -7.29
N TYR A 376 -1.41 3.86 -6.62
CA TYR A 376 -1.47 4.04 -5.15
C TYR A 376 -2.21 5.32 -4.78
N LYS A 377 -3.50 5.39 -5.10
CA LYS A 377 -4.35 6.58 -4.89
C LYS A 377 -4.86 6.77 -3.45
N GLU A 378 -4.57 5.83 -2.56
CA GLU A 378 -4.97 5.92 -1.15
C GLU A 378 -4.21 7.01 -0.39
N LYS A 379 -2.98 7.29 -0.81
CA LYS A 379 -2.13 8.33 -0.25
C LYS A 379 -1.77 9.36 -1.31
N SER A 380 -1.80 10.62 -0.89
CA SER A 380 -1.37 11.75 -1.75
C SER A 380 0.15 11.85 -1.86
N GLN A 381 0.60 12.67 -2.80
CA GLN A 381 2.00 13.02 -2.95
C GLN A 381 2.47 13.97 -1.82
N PRO A 382 3.72 13.83 -1.34
CA PRO A 382 4.81 12.95 -1.80
C PRO A 382 4.81 11.55 -1.18
N ALA A 383 3.96 11.25 -0.19
CA ALA A 383 4.07 10.02 0.60
C ALA A 383 3.93 8.77 -0.27
N SER A 384 2.97 8.72 -1.22
CA SER A 384 2.78 7.54 -2.07
C SER A 384 4.03 7.20 -2.91
N THR A 385 4.74 8.21 -3.43
CA THR A 385 6.01 7.99 -4.16
C THR A 385 7.12 7.54 -3.23
N LEU A 386 7.26 8.17 -2.06
CA LEU A 386 8.32 7.84 -1.10
C LEU A 386 8.12 6.44 -0.52
N ASP A 387 6.90 6.05 -0.18
CA ASP A 387 6.57 4.71 0.30
C ASP A 387 6.93 3.65 -0.76
N LEU A 388 6.62 3.89 -2.03
CA LEU A 388 6.96 2.97 -3.12
C LEU A 388 8.48 2.82 -3.30
N ILE A 389 9.24 3.90 -3.24
CA ILE A 389 10.70 3.86 -3.34
C ILE A 389 11.30 3.15 -2.13
N ASP A 390 10.79 3.44 -0.93
CA ASP A 390 11.24 2.83 0.32
C ASP A 390 11.00 1.32 0.31
N SER A 391 9.79 0.87 -0.07
CA SER A 391 9.45 -0.55 -0.18
C SER A 391 10.31 -1.26 -1.24
N THR A 392 10.57 -0.61 -2.39
CA THR A 392 11.45 -1.16 -3.42
C THR A 392 12.89 -1.27 -2.93
N ALA A 393 13.41 -0.25 -2.28
CA ALA A 393 14.77 -0.27 -1.73
C ALA A 393 14.94 -1.34 -0.65
N ALA A 394 13.93 -1.52 0.20
CA ALA A 394 13.88 -2.59 1.19
C ALA A 394 13.88 -3.98 0.53
N SER A 395 13.06 -4.16 -0.51
CA SER A 395 13.00 -5.41 -1.28
C SER A 395 14.33 -5.75 -1.94
N VAL A 396 15.00 -4.76 -2.56
CA VAL A 396 16.33 -4.93 -3.16
C VAL A 396 17.39 -5.28 -2.09
N ARG A 397 17.39 -4.57 -0.95
CA ARG A 397 18.34 -4.85 0.15
C ARG A 397 18.15 -6.24 0.73
N LEU A 398 16.91 -6.66 0.95
CA LEU A 398 16.57 -7.99 1.45
C LEU A 398 16.96 -9.07 0.44
N SER A 399 16.71 -8.84 -0.84
CA SER A 399 17.10 -9.70 -1.93
C SER A 399 18.62 -9.90 -1.96
N ASN A 400 19.41 -8.81 -1.95
CA ASN A 400 20.86 -8.89 -1.95
C ASN A 400 21.42 -9.65 -0.73
N LYS A 401 20.72 -9.62 0.41
CA LYS A 401 21.15 -10.31 1.62
C LYS A 401 20.83 -11.81 1.62
N ASN A 402 19.66 -12.20 1.13
CA ASN A 402 19.09 -13.53 1.41
C ASN A 402 18.89 -14.40 0.16
N ALA A 403 18.84 -13.80 -1.05
CA ALA A 403 18.42 -14.54 -2.25
C ALA A 403 19.34 -15.71 -2.59
N ALA A 404 20.67 -15.55 -2.45
CA ALA A 404 21.61 -16.62 -2.76
C ALA A 404 21.33 -17.90 -1.96
N GLY A 405 21.10 -17.79 -0.65
CA GLY A 405 20.78 -18.94 0.19
C GLY A 405 19.40 -19.55 -0.09
N ILE A 406 18.42 -18.72 -0.47
CA ILE A 406 17.09 -19.20 -0.86
C ILE A 406 17.17 -19.97 -2.19
N VAL A 407 17.88 -19.44 -3.17
CA VAL A 407 18.06 -20.08 -4.48
C VAL A 407 18.82 -21.38 -4.34
N GLU A 408 19.86 -21.45 -3.49
CA GLU A 408 20.60 -22.68 -3.22
C GLU A 408 19.68 -23.78 -2.67
N GLN A 409 18.81 -23.47 -1.72
CA GLN A 409 17.82 -24.42 -1.21
C GLN A 409 16.85 -24.92 -2.30
N LEU A 410 16.42 -24.02 -3.21
CA LEU A 410 15.55 -24.38 -4.32
C LEU A 410 16.27 -25.25 -5.36
N VAL A 411 17.54 -24.99 -5.62
CA VAL A 411 18.39 -25.84 -6.47
C VAL A 411 18.54 -27.24 -5.85
N GLU A 412 18.75 -27.35 -4.53
CA GLU A 412 18.80 -28.66 -3.87
C GLU A 412 17.48 -29.45 -3.99
N GLN A 413 16.34 -28.75 -3.94
CA GLN A 413 15.03 -29.39 -4.18
C GLN A 413 14.88 -29.84 -5.63
N TYR A 414 15.27 -29.02 -6.58
CA TYR A 414 15.25 -29.35 -8.01
C TYR A 414 16.13 -30.55 -8.33
N GLU A 415 17.37 -30.62 -7.80
CA GLU A 415 18.28 -31.74 -8.04
C GLU A 415 17.75 -33.05 -7.49
N LYS A 416 16.93 -33.05 -6.43
CA LYS A 416 16.22 -34.25 -5.95
C LYS A 416 15.22 -34.74 -6.98
N TYR A 417 14.40 -33.85 -7.58
CA TYR A 417 13.45 -34.24 -8.61
C TYR A 417 14.18 -34.72 -9.89
N LYS A 418 15.26 -34.06 -10.28
CA LYS A 418 16.07 -34.43 -11.43
C LYS A 418 16.76 -35.80 -11.28
N ALA A 419 17.07 -36.23 -10.06
CA ALA A 419 17.67 -37.52 -9.76
C ALA A 419 16.65 -38.68 -9.75
N MET A 420 15.34 -38.40 -9.76
CA MET A 420 14.27 -39.41 -9.83
C MET A 420 14.03 -39.87 -11.27
N PRO A 421 13.56 -41.10 -11.52
CA PRO A 421 13.07 -41.48 -12.82
C PRO A 421 11.93 -40.52 -13.26
N VAL A 422 11.92 -40.13 -14.54
CA VAL A 422 10.93 -39.15 -15.06
C VAL A 422 9.48 -39.62 -14.84
N GLU A 423 9.25 -40.93 -14.82
CA GLU A 423 7.94 -41.56 -14.59
C GLU A 423 7.46 -41.40 -13.13
N ASP A 424 8.36 -41.20 -12.17
CA ASP A 424 8.05 -41.03 -10.76
C ASP A 424 7.91 -39.56 -10.33
N VAL A 425 8.24 -38.63 -11.21
CA VAL A 425 8.14 -37.18 -10.94
C VAL A 425 6.70 -36.71 -11.22
N SER A 426 6.01 -36.31 -10.17
CA SER A 426 4.66 -35.80 -10.29
C SER A 426 4.65 -34.39 -10.94
N ASP A 427 3.77 -34.18 -11.91
CA ASP A 427 3.54 -32.88 -12.52
C ASP A 427 3.15 -31.81 -11.49
N PHE A 428 2.37 -32.20 -10.48
CA PHE A 428 2.01 -31.36 -9.34
C PHE A 428 3.24 -30.86 -8.57
N ASP A 429 4.25 -31.70 -8.36
CA ASP A 429 5.47 -31.33 -7.62
C ASP A 429 6.31 -30.32 -8.38
N LEU A 430 6.37 -30.41 -9.72
CA LEU A 430 7.06 -29.45 -10.57
C LEU A 430 6.33 -28.09 -10.58
N HIS A 431 5.02 -28.10 -10.67
CA HIS A 431 4.23 -26.88 -10.55
C HIS A 431 4.34 -26.26 -9.15
N LEU A 432 4.37 -27.07 -8.10
CA LEU A 432 4.58 -26.61 -6.73
C LEU A 432 5.97 -25.97 -6.56
N LEU A 433 7.01 -26.57 -7.12
CA LEU A 433 8.36 -26.00 -7.11
C LEU A 433 8.39 -24.66 -7.87
N TYR A 434 7.77 -24.60 -9.05
CA TYR A 434 7.64 -23.37 -9.84
C TYR A 434 7.01 -22.26 -9.01
N HIS A 435 5.84 -22.49 -8.41
CA HIS A 435 5.19 -21.51 -7.56
C HIS A 435 6.01 -21.16 -6.31
N THR A 436 6.74 -22.15 -5.75
CA THR A 436 7.61 -21.90 -4.60
C THR A 436 8.75 -20.96 -4.93
N ILE A 437 9.30 -21.02 -6.16
CA ILE A 437 10.34 -20.10 -6.64
C ILE A 437 9.80 -18.68 -6.64
N PHE A 438 8.66 -18.42 -7.27
CA PHE A 438 8.07 -17.08 -7.32
C PHE A 438 7.58 -16.55 -5.97
N ASN A 439 7.21 -17.42 -5.03
CA ASN A 439 6.79 -17.02 -3.69
C ASN A 439 7.95 -16.73 -2.72
N LYS A 440 9.11 -17.37 -2.91
CA LYS A 440 10.27 -17.22 -2.01
C LYS A 440 11.33 -16.26 -2.52
N VAL A 441 11.52 -16.18 -3.84
CA VAL A 441 12.50 -15.29 -4.46
C VAL A 441 11.83 -13.94 -4.70
N SER A 442 12.51 -12.86 -4.33
CA SER A 442 12.00 -11.50 -4.49
C SER A 442 11.69 -11.18 -5.96
N VAL A 443 10.57 -10.50 -6.20
CA VAL A 443 10.13 -10.06 -7.52
C VAL A 443 11.18 -9.23 -8.27
N VAL A 444 12.04 -8.48 -7.58
CA VAL A 444 13.11 -7.70 -8.21
C VAL A 444 14.21 -8.56 -8.85
N LEU A 445 14.25 -9.86 -8.54
CA LEU A 445 15.11 -10.84 -9.22
C LEU A 445 14.32 -11.66 -10.25
N THR A 446 13.12 -12.13 -9.89
CA THR A 446 12.31 -12.95 -10.79
C THR A 446 11.84 -12.18 -12.02
N SER A 447 11.68 -10.87 -11.93
CA SER A 447 11.36 -10.00 -13.08
C SER A 447 12.49 -9.86 -14.10
N LYS A 448 13.72 -10.28 -13.76
CA LYS A 448 14.88 -10.25 -14.66
C LYS A 448 15.09 -11.54 -15.44
N ILE A 449 14.27 -12.56 -15.17
CA ILE A 449 14.30 -13.85 -15.87
C ILE A 449 13.52 -13.71 -17.18
N GLU A 450 13.98 -14.39 -18.23
CA GLU A 450 13.30 -14.44 -19.51
C GLU A 450 11.92 -15.12 -19.43
N ASP A 451 10.94 -14.63 -20.18
CA ASP A 451 9.56 -15.16 -20.20
C ASP A 451 9.45 -16.62 -20.74
N ASP A 452 10.52 -17.16 -21.30
CA ASP A 452 10.55 -18.50 -21.91
C ASP A 452 10.48 -19.67 -20.90
N PHE A 453 10.51 -19.36 -19.58
CA PHE A 453 10.48 -20.38 -18.53
C PHE A 453 9.09 -20.66 -17.96
N VAL A 454 8.04 -20.11 -18.54
CA VAL A 454 6.66 -20.37 -18.11
C VAL A 454 6.33 -21.85 -18.37
N LEU A 455 5.89 -22.54 -17.31
CA LEU A 455 5.42 -23.91 -17.43
C LEU A 455 3.99 -23.91 -17.97
N THR A 456 3.75 -24.70 -19.00
CA THR A 456 2.42 -24.92 -19.57
C THR A 456 1.96 -26.36 -19.36
N ASP A 457 0.64 -26.59 -19.38
CA ASP A 457 0.08 -27.94 -19.27
C ASP A 457 0.46 -28.83 -20.47
N ASP A 458 0.82 -28.22 -21.61
CA ASP A 458 1.24 -28.91 -22.83
C ASP A 458 2.71 -29.37 -22.78
N ASP A 459 3.53 -28.89 -21.81
CA ASP A 459 4.92 -29.27 -21.66
C ASP A 459 5.04 -30.68 -21.08
N SER A 460 5.90 -31.52 -21.66
CA SER A 460 6.26 -32.80 -21.08
C SER A 460 7.02 -32.62 -19.75
N THR A 461 7.00 -33.64 -18.87
CA THR A 461 7.73 -33.65 -17.58
C THR A 461 9.21 -33.29 -17.76
N GLN A 462 9.85 -33.79 -18.83
CA GLN A 462 11.25 -33.50 -19.15
C GLN A 462 11.44 -32.02 -19.54
N GLU A 463 10.55 -31.45 -20.34
CA GLU A 463 10.61 -30.03 -20.74
C GLU A 463 10.40 -29.13 -19.54
N LYS A 464 9.48 -29.47 -18.61
CA LYS A 464 9.27 -28.72 -17.37
C LYS A 464 10.52 -28.75 -16.48
N LEU A 465 11.17 -29.90 -16.35
CA LEU A 465 12.45 -30.02 -15.63
C LEU A 465 13.55 -29.17 -16.27
N ASP A 466 13.67 -29.17 -17.60
CA ASP A 466 14.69 -28.41 -18.31
C ASP A 466 14.45 -26.90 -18.17
N LYS A 467 13.19 -26.44 -18.23
CA LYS A 467 12.82 -25.04 -18.01
C LYS A 467 13.14 -24.61 -16.58
N LEU A 468 12.76 -25.39 -15.56
CA LEU A 468 13.06 -25.11 -14.15
C LEU A 468 14.57 -25.08 -13.89
N GLY A 469 15.32 -25.99 -14.48
CA GLY A 469 16.77 -26.03 -14.34
C GLY A 469 17.46 -24.80 -14.93
N LYS A 470 17.04 -24.34 -16.10
CA LYS A 470 17.55 -23.12 -16.72
C LYS A 470 17.20 -21.89 -15.86
N MET A 471 15.93 -21.79 -15.43
CA MET A 471 15.45 -20.70 -14.57
C MET A 471 16.24 -20.59 -13.27
N LEU A 472 16.45 -21.72 -12.57
CA LEU A 472 17.21 -21.75 -11.32
C LEU A 472 18.70 -21.41 -11.52
N ASN A 473 19.31 -21.80 -12.65
CA ASN A 473 20.68 -21.42 -12.98
C ASN A 473 20.82 -19.93 -13.24
N GLU A 474 19.85 -19.32 -13.91
CA GLU A 474 19.81 -17.88 -14.14
C GLU A 474 19.60 -17.12 -12.83
N LEU A 475 18.64 -17.57 -11.99
CA LEU A 475 18.42 -17.02 -10.64
C LEU A 475 19.67 -17.16 -9.77
N SER A 476 20.38 -18.27 -9.83
CA SER A 476 21.64 -18.45 -9.09
C SER A 476 22.69 -17.42 -9.50
N THR A 477 22.83 -17.17 -10.80
CA THR A 477 23.76 -16.15 -11.32
C THR A 477 23.35 -14.75 -10.89
N LEU A 478 22.08 -14.42 -11.01
CA LEU A 478 21.52 -13.09 -10.62
C LEU A 478 21.64 -12.86 -9.11
N SER A 479 21.35 -13.88 -8.30
CA SER A 479 21.40 -13.76 -6.83
C SER A 479 22.83 -13.60 -6.29
N GLN A 480 23.83 -14.18 -6.96
CA GLN A 480 25.25 -14.02 -6.61
C GLN A 480 25.77 -12.63 -7.02
N LYS A 481 25.33 -12.11 -8.15
CA LYS A 481 25.74 -10.78 -8.62
C LYS A 481 25.10 -9.67 -7.77
N GLY A 482 23.87 -9.90 -7.29
CA GLY A 482 23.09 -8.90 -6.58
C GLY A 482 22.63 -7.73 -7.48
N ILE A 483 21.84 -6.83 -6.89
CA ILE A 483 21.31 -5.64 -7.54
C ILE A 483 22.11 -4.43 -7.07
N GLU A 484 22.83 -3.80 -7.98
CA GLU A 484 23.78 -2.72 -7.68
C GLU A 484 23.11 -1.37 -7.44
N LYS A 485 21.92 -1.15 -8.00
CA LYS A 485 21.18 0.12 -7.92
C LYS A 485 19.68 -0.10 -8.08
N VAL A 486 18.88 0.81 -7.55
CA VAL A 486 17.45 0.90 -7.84
C VAL A 486 17.24 1.74 -9.09
N SER A 487 16.66 1.16 -10.12
CA SER A 487 16.26 1.81 -11.38
C SER A 487 14.73 1.74 -11.56
N SER A 488 14.22 2.19 -12.70
CA SER A 488 12.80 2.07 -13.04
C SER A 488 12.32 0.62 -13.03
N LEU A 489 13.18 -0.33 -13.43
CA LEU A 489 12.82 -1.75 -13.50
C LEU A 489 12.48 -2.33 -12.13
N GLU A 490 13.26 -2.03 -11.09
CA GLU A 490 12.98 -2.50 -9.73
C GLU A 490 11.69 -1.90 -9.18
N ILE A 491 11.42 -0.61 -9.44
CA ILE A 491 10.16 0.06 -9.07
C ILE A 491 8.98 -0.63 -9.76
N GLU A 492 9.09 -0.82 -11.06
CA GLU A 492 8.08 -1.49 -11.88
C GLU A 492 7.81 -2.91 -11.38
N SER A 493 8.83 -3.67 -11.01
CA SER A 493 8.71 -5.03 -10.50
C SER A 493 7.90 -5.10 -9.21
N VAL A 494 8.13 -4.18 -8.27
CA VAL A 494 7.38 -4.13 -7.02
C VAL A 494 5.92 -3.74 -7.26
N VAL A 495 5.68 -2.78 -8.15
CA VAL A 495 4.30 -2.39 -8.50
C VAL A 495 3.54 -3.55 -9.17
N ALA A 496 4.21 -4.37 -9.99
CA ALA A 496 3.59 -5.54 -10.59
C ALA A 496 3.18 -6.57 -9.55
N ASP A 497 4.05 -6.81 -8.60
CA ASP A 497 3.79 -7.76 -7.51
C ASP A 497 2.59 -7.32 -6.67
N ASP A 498 2.59 -6.05 -6.26
CA ASP A 498 1.52 -5.46 -5.45
C ASP A 498 0.16 -5.41 -6.18
N THR A 499 0.18 -5.14 -7.48
CA THR A 499 -1.05 -4.93 -8.27
C THR A 499 -1.50 -6.17 -9.03
N GLY A 500 -0.63 -7.19 -9.14
CA GLY A 500 -0.85 -8.37 -9.99
C GLY A 500 -0.77 -8.07 -11.50
N ILE A 501 -0.29 -6.89 -11.90
CA ILE A 501 -0.18 -6.49 -13.30
C ILE A 501 1.24 -6.76 -13.80
N PRO A 502 1.47 -7.65 -14.77
CA PRO A 502 2.81 -7.96 -15.27
C PRO A 502 3.51 -6.76 -15.93
N ILE A 503 4.70 -6.40 -15.49
CA ILE A 503 5.41 -5.17 -15.85
C ILE A 503 6.14 -5.23 -17.19
N GLY A 504 6.77 -6.33 -17.53
CA GLY A 504 7.40 -6.50 -18.85
C GLY A 504 6.41 -6.32 -20.00
N LYS A 505 5.11 -6.40 -19.65
CA LYS A 505 3.98 -6.19 -20.54
C LYS A 505 3.55 -4.71 -20.67
N ILE A 506 4.04 -3.82 -19.81
CA ILE A 506 3.62 -2.40 -19.83
C ILE A 506 4.33 -1.59 -20.92
N GLN A 507 5.57 -1.89 -21.29
CA GLN A 507 6.31 -1.06 -22.25
C GLN A 507 6.56 -1.69 -23.63
N ALA A 508 7.01 -2.94 -23.74
CA ALA A 508 7.31 -3.56 -25.02
C ALA A 508 6.13 -4.38 -25.56
N GLN A 509 5.49 -5.17 -24.71
CA GLN A 509 4.33 -5.97 -25.09
C GLN A 509 3.03 -5.17 -25.18
N GLU A 510 2.87 -4.05 -24.49
CA GLU A 510 1.69 -3.20 -24.64
C GLU A 510 1.63 -2.64 -26.06
N LYS A 511 2.78 -2.27 -26.63
CA LYS A 511 2.87 -1.84 -28.05
C LYS A 511 2.49 -2.96 -29.02
N ASP A 512 3.05 -4.16 -28.83
CA ASP A 512 2.75 -5.31 -29.70
C ASP A 512 1.31 -5.82 -29.48
N ARG A 513 0.81 -5.77 -28.25
CA ARG A 513 -0.59 -6.08 -27.92
C ARG A 513 -1.55 -5.09 -28.53
N LEU A 514 -1.26 -3.78 -28.45
CA LEU A 514 -2.09 -2.75 -29.06
C LEU A 514 -2.07 -2.84 -30.59
N LEU A 515 -0.93 -3.14 -31.19
CA LEU A 515 -0.83 -3.38 -32.63
C LEU A 515 -1.52 -4.68 -33.06
N GLY A 516 -1.57 -5.69 -32.20
CA GLY A 516 -2.24 -6.97 -32.42
C GLY A 516 -3.70 -7.04 -31.95
N ILE A 517 -4.26 -5.96 -31.38
CA ILE A 517 -5.59 -5.96 -30.74
C ILE A 517 -6.70 -6.41 -31.71
N GLU A 518 -6.69 -5.92 -32.94
CA GLU A 518 -7.66 -6.28 -33.97
C GLU A 518 -7.66 -7.79 -34.25
N THR A 519 -6.47 -8.38 -34.44
CA THR A 519 -6.31 -9.80 -34.75
C THR A 519 -6.82 -10.68 -33.59
N LYS A 520 -6.44 -10.36 -32.36
CA LYS A 520 -6.85 -11.12 -31.17
C LYS A 520 -8.35 -11.02 -30.89
N LEU A 521 -8.95 -9.86 -31.11
CA LEU A 521 -10.40 -9.70 -30.98
C LEU A 521 -11.14 -10.51 -32.06
N HIS A 522 -10.61 -10.61 -33.28
CA HIS A 522 -11.17 -11.44 -34.34
C HIS A 522 -11.14 -12.95 -34.03
N GLU A 523 -10.20 -13.41 -33.22
CA GLU A 523 -10.17 -14.83 -32.78
C GLU A 523 -11.43 -15.19 -31.99
N ARG A 524 -11.88 -14.30 -31.10
CA ARG A 524 -13.00 -14.55 -30.18
C ARG A 524 -14.36 -14.06 -30.70
N VAL A 525 -14.38 -12.97 -31.46
CA VAL A 525 -15.63 -12.35 -31.93
C VAL A 525 -15.67 -12.44 -33.44
N LYS A 526 -16.67 -13.15 -33.99
CA LYS A 526 -16.82 -13.41 -35.42
C LYS A 526 -17.89 -12.50 -36.03
N GLY A 527 -17.63 -12.05 -37.25
CA GLY A 527 -18.59 -11.29 -38.07
C GLY A 527 -18.87 -9.86 -37.63
N GLN A 528 -17.96 -9.27 -36.84
CA GLN A 528 -18.05 -7.88 -36.38
C GLN A 528 -16.81 -7.06 -36.75
N ASP A 529 -16.27 -7.26 -37.96
CA ASP A 529 -15.00 -6.71 -38.41
C ASP A 529 -14.93 -5.17 -38.29
N LYS A 530 -16.01 -4.47 -38.63
CA LYS A 530 -16.07 -3.01 -38.53
C LYS A 530 -16.05 -2.58 -37.05
N ALA A 531 -16.84 -3.25 -36.19
CA ALA A 531 -16.91 -2.92 -34.79
C ALA A 531 -15.55 -3.12 -34.11
N ILE A 532 -14.88 -4.22 -34.43
CA ILE A 532 -13.55 -4.54 -33.90
C ILE A 532 -12.53 -3.49 -34.36
N ARG A 533 -12.50 -3.15 -35.66
CA ARG A 533 -11.56 -2.15 -36.18
C ARG A 533 -11.79 -0.77 -35.55
N THR A 534 -13.03 -0.28 -35.55
CA THR A 534 -13.37 1.03 -34.96
C THR A 534 -12.96 1.13 -33.52
N LEU A 535 -13.20 0.06 -32.74
CA LEU A 535 -12.80 -0.01 -31.33
C LEU A 535 -11.28 -0.06 -31.17
N SER A 536 -10.58 -0.86 -31.98
CA SER A 536 -9.12 -1.00 -31.94
C SER A 536 -8.42 0.32 -32.26
N ASP A 537 -8.85 1.01 -33.33
CA ASP A 537 -8.28 2.30 -33.74
C ASP A 537 -8.43 3.36 -32.63
N ALA A 538 -9.62 3.45 -32.00
CA ALA A 538 -9.88 4.40 -30.93
C ALA A 538 -9.08 4.09 -29.65
N ILE A 539 -8.86 2.82 -29.35
CA ILE A 539 -8.02 2.42 -28.21
C ILE A 539 -6.55 2.73 -28.47
N ILE A 540 -6.05 2.47 -29.67
CA ILE A 540 -4.67 2.81 -30.06
C ILE A 540 -4.47 4.33 -29.97
N GLU A 541 -5.42 5.13 -30.48
CA GLU A 541 -5.37 6.59 -30.38
C GLU A 541 -5.30 7.06 -28.93
N SER A 542 -6.19 6.57 -28.07
CA SER A 542 -6.23 6.93 -26.65
C SER A 542 -4.93 6.55 -25.93
N ARG A 543 -4.35 5.40 -26.22
CA ARG A 543 -3.11 4.91 -25.61
C ARG A 543 -1.83 5.53 -26.18
N SER A 544 -1.92 6.25 -27.31
CA SER A 544 -0.77 6.97 -27.90
C SER A 544 -0.25 8.14 -27.04
N GLY A 545 -0.96 8.50 -25.95
CA GLY A 545 -0.61 9.61 -25.07
C GLY A 545 -1.11 10.99 -25.56
N LEU A 546 -1.90 11.02 -26.64
CA LEU A 546 -2.47 12.25 -27.18
C LEU A 546 -3.80 12.66 -26.52
N SER A 547 -4.41 11.75 -25.76
CA SER A 547 -5.68 11.97 -25.06
C SER A 547 -5.48 12.61 -23.68
N ASP A 548 -6.55 13.25 -23.17
CA ASP A 548 -6.55 13.85 -21.82
C ASP A 548 -6.44 12.75 -20.75
N PRO A 549 -5.37 12.73 -19.92
CA PRO A 549 -5.15 11.68 -18.92
C PRO A 549 -6.19 11.67 -17.78
N LYS A 550 -7.00 12.71 -17.65
CA LYS A 550 -8.07 12.80 -16.65
C LYS A 550 -9.35 12.11 -17.06
N LYS A 551 -9.56 11.90 -18.36
CA LYS A 551 -10.77 11.28 -18.91
C LYS A 551 -10.63 9.76 -18.99
N PRO A 552 -11.76 9.01 -19.07
CA PRO A 552 -11.70 7.58 -19.38
C PRO A 552 -10.89 7.30 -20.67
N ILE A 553 -10.29 6.10 -20.76
CA ILE A 553 -9.54 5.66 -21.97
C ILE A 553 -10.39 5.80 -23.21
N GLY A 554 -11.69 5.53 -23.10
CA GLY A 554 -12.66 5.76 -24.15
C GLY A 554 -14.08 5.49 -23.66
N SER A 555 -15.06 6.15 -24.30
CA SER A 555 -16.49 5.97 -24.04
C SER A 555 -17.17 5.54 -25.33
N PHE A 556 -17.55 4.27 -25.41
CA PHE A 556 -18.06 3.64 -26.61
C PHE A 556 -19.55 3.30 -26.49
N PHE A 557 -20.28 3.47 -27.59
CA PHE A 557 -21.68 3.09 -27.64
C PHE A 557 -21.89 1.94 -28.64
N PHE A 558 -22.19 0.73 -28.14
CA PHE A 558 -22.42 -0.46 -28.94
C PHE A 558 -23.89 -0.55 -29.34
N LEU A 559 -24.16 -0.38 -30.63
CA LEU A 559 -25.50 -0.29 -31.16
C LEU A 559 -25.79 -1.47 -32.09
N GLY A 560 -26.86 -2.20 -31.90
CA GLY A 560 -27.23 -3.31 -32.74
C GLY A 560 -28.15 -4.35 -32.14
N PRO A 561 -28.60 -5.35 -32.92
CA PRO A 561 -29.55 -6.39 -32.44
C PRO A 561 -29.03 -7.20 -31.28
N THR A 562 -29.94 -7.83 -30.55
CA THR A 562 -29.61 -8.77 -29.47
C THR A 562 -28.88 -10.01 -30.04
N GLY A 563 -27.90 -10.52 -29.31
CA GLY A 563 -27.20 -11.73 -29.70
C GLY A 563 -26.14 -11.56 -30.80
N THR A 564 -25.73 -10.31 -31.11
CA THR A 564 -24.67 -10.00 -32.09
C THR A 564 -23.27 -10.00 -31.52
N GLY A 565 -23.08 -10.22 -30.23
CA GLY A 565 -21.76 -10.33 -29.61
C GLY A 565 -21.27 -9.09 -28.87
N LYS A 566 -22.12 -8.09 -28.61
CA LYS A 566 -21.75 -6.86 -27.86
C LYS A 566 -21.05 -7.16 -26.53
N THR A 567 -21.66 -8.00 -25.71
CA THR A 567 -21.10 -8.39 -24.38
C THR A 567 -19.85 -9.27 -24.53
N GLU A 568 -19.76 -10.13 -25.55
CA GLU A 568 -18.58 -10.96 -25.80
C GLU A 568 -17.38 -10.10 -26.24
N LEU A 569 -17.60 -9.09 -27.07
CA LEU A 569 -16.54 -8.14 -27.44
C LEU A 569 -16.05 -7.36 -26.22
N THR A 570 -16.96 -6.96 -25.33
CA THR A 570 -16.61 -6.30 -24.05
C THR A 570 -15.74 -7.19 -23.17
N LYS A 571 -16.10 -8.48 -23.02
CA LYS A 571 -15.31 -9.45 -22.25
C LYS A 571 -13.96 -9.70 -22.89
N SER A 572 -13.92 -9.89 -24.21
CA SER A 572 -12.67 -10.09 -24.95
C SER A 572 -11.73 -8.90 -24.83
N LEU A 573 -12.29 -7.70 -24.77
CA LEU A 573 -11.53 -6.47 -24.57
C LEU A 573 -10.95 -6.38 -23.14
N ALA A 574 -11.74 -6.74 -22.12
CA ALA A 574 -11.27 -6.75 -20.73
C ALA A 574 -10.11 -7.73 -20.55
N ASP A 575 -10.27 -8.96 -21.06
CA ASP A 575 -9.23 -9.98 -21.03
C ASP A 575 -7.95 -9.53 -21.79
N LEU A 576 -8.11 -8.93 -22.95
CA LEU A 576 -6.98 -8.50 -23.76
C LEU A 576 -6.19 -7.33 -23.14
N LEU A 577 -6.86 -6.36 -22.54
CA LEU A 577 -6.23 -5.14 -22.03
C LEU A 577 -5.76 -5.27 -20.57
N PHE A 578 -6.46 -6.09 -19.78
CA PHE A 578 -6.22 -6.19 -18.35
C PHE A 578 -5.81 -7.62 -17.91
N ASP A 579 -5.64 -8.57 -18.85
CA ASP A 579 -5.29 -9.99 -18.62
C ASP A 579 -6.24 -10.73 -17.65
N ASP A 580 -7.45 -10.22 -17.51
CA ASP A 580 -8.47 -10.77 -16.60
C ASP A 580 -9.86 -10.54 -17.19
N ASP A 581 -10.57 -11.61 -17.52
CA ASP A 581 -11.95 -11.53 -17.98
C ASP A 581 -12.91 -11.07 -16.87
N THR A 582 -12.48 -11.15 -15.60
CA THR A 582 -13.18 -10.59 -14.44
C THR A 582 -12.96 -9.08 -14.29
N ALA A 583 -12.02 -8.46 -15.02
CA ALA A 583 -11.83 -7.01 -15.07
C ALA A 583 -12.95 -6.28 -15.80
N MET A 584 -14.14 -6.89 -15.93
CA MET A 584 -15.36 -6.29 -16.46
C MET A 584 -16.35 -6.02 -15.32
N ILE A 585 -16.72 -4.75 -15.15
CA ILE A 585 -17.79 -4.33 -14.25
C ILE A 585 -19.07 -4.16 -15.07
N ARG A 586 -20.08 -4.96 -14.82
CA ARG A 586 -21.36 -4.89 -15.53
C ARG A 586 -22.48 -4.34 -14.66
N PHE A 587 -23.22 -3.40 -15.24
CA PHE A 587 -24.48 -2.88 -14.73
C PHE A 587 -25.58 -3.12 -15.75
N ASP A 588 -26.61 -3.85 -15.38
CA ASP A 588 -27.84 -4.02 -16.19
C ASP A 588 -28.76 -2.83 -15.90
N MET A 589 -28.91 -1.94 -16.88
CA MET A 589 -29.71 -0.73 -16.70
C MET A 589 -31.21 -1.00 -16.55
N SER A 590 -31.62 -2.23 -16.81
CA SER A 590 -33.00 -2.64 -16.53
C SER A 590 -33.35 -2.71 -15.04
N GLU A 591 -32.33 -2.80 -14.17
CA GLU A 591 -32.46 -2.74 -12.72
C GLU A 591 -32.61 -1.30 -12.19
N PHE A 592 -32.22 -0.31 -13.00
CA PHE A 592 -32.16 1.12 -12.65
C PHE A 592 -33.20 1.96 -13.41
N LYS A 593 -34.41 1.41 -13.59
CA LYS A 593 -35.53 2.07 -14.28
C LYS A 593 -36.24 3.12 -13.44
N GLU A 594 -36.28 2.93 -12.14
CA GLU A 594 -36.94 3.82 -11.21
C GLU A 594 -35.93 4.74 -10.52
N GLU A 595 -36.35 5.93 -10.11
CA GLU A 595 -35.51 6.93 -9.46
C GLU A 595 -34.82 6.38 -8.21
N HIS A 596 -35.54 5.59 -7.41
CA HIS A 596 -34.99 4.98 -6.19
C HIS A 596 -33.89 3.96 -6.50
N SER A 597 -34.05 3.15 -7.54
CA SER A 597 -33.02 2.22 -7.98
C SER A 597 -31.81 2.94 -8.57
N ALA A 598 -32.04 4.02 -9.33
CA ALA A 598 -30.99 4.87 -9.85
C ALA A 598 -30.13 5.49 -8.73
N ALA A 599 -30.78 5.84 -7.60
CA ALA A 599 -30.04 6.38 -6.44
C ALA A 599 -29.03 5.38 -5.85
N LEU A 600 -29.20 4.07 -6.00
CA LEU A 600 -28.22 3.08 -5.54
C LEU A 600 -26.88 3.17 -6.28
N LEU A 601 -26.87 3.66 -7.52
CA LEU A 601 -25.61 3.81 -8.28
C LEU A 601 -24.67 4.83 -7.64
N TYR A 602 -25.19 5.94 -7.12
CA TYR A 602 -24.42 7.04 -6.54
C TYR A 602 -24.59 7.19 -5.03
N GLY A 603 -25.35 6.30 -4.40
CA GLY A 603 -25.60 6.29 -2.96
C GLY A 603 -26.97 6.86 -2.58
N ALA A 604 -27.61 6.23 -1.60
CA ALA A 604 -28.90 6.67 -1.06
C ALA A 604 -28.75 8.01 -0.30
N PRO A 605 -29.78 8.87 -0.27
CA PRO A 605 -29.81 10.06 0.58
C PRO A 605 -29.71 9.71 2.08
N PRO A 606 -29.22 10.64 2.93
CA PRO A 606 -29.20 10.45 4.37
C PRO A 606 -30.58 10.05 4.94
N GLY A 607 -30.60 9.00 5.76
CA GLY A 607 -31.81 8.48 6.40
C GLY A 607 -32.54 7.37 5.63
N TYR A 608 -32.07 6.98 4.46
CA TYR A 608 -32.59 5.83 3.71
C TYR A 608 -31.70 4.59 3.93
N VAL A 609 -32.33 3.41 3.79
CA VAL A 609 -31.62 2.12 3.85
C VAL A 609 -30.55 2.07 2.75
N GLY A 610 -29.31 1.67 3.12
CA GLY A 610 -28.16 1.62 2.21
C GLY A 610 -27.33 2.91 2.13
N TYR A 611 -27.62 3.95 2.92
CA TYR A 611 -26.81 5.17 2.95
C TYR A 611 -25.35 4.90 3.33
N GLU A 612 -25.11 4.05 4.34
CA GLU A 612 -23.76 3.73 4.83
C GLU A 612 -22.93 2.88 3.84
N GLU A 613 -23.58 2.19 2.92
CA GLU A 613 -22.90 1.37 1.91
C GLU A 613 -22.25 2.20 0.80
N GLY A 614 -22.71 3.45 0.61
CA GLY A 614 -22.25 4.34 -0.45
C GLY A 614 -22.79 3.98 -1.84
N GLY A 615 -22.23 4.60 -2.88
CA GLY A 615 -22.62 4.36 -4.27
C GLY A 615 -22.05 3.05 -4.82
N LEU A 616 -22.91 2.18 -5.37
CA LEU A 616 -22.50 0.91 -5.96
C LEU A 616 -21.46 1.09 -7.10
N LEU A 617 -21.63 2.14 -7.90
CA LEU A 617 -20.74 2.49 -9.00
C LEU A 617 -19.33 2.87 -8.49
N VAL A 618 -19.28 3.76 -7.49
CA VAL A 618 -18.04 4.22 -6.86
C VAL A 618 -17.34 3.07 -6.15
N THR A 619 -18.09 2.25 -5.42
CA THR A 619 -17.54 1.09 -4.70
C THR A 619 -16.88 0.09 -5.66
N LYS A 620 -17.55 -0.27 -6.77
CA LYS A 620 -17.01 -1.22 -7.74
C LYS A 620 -15.79 -0.69 -8.48
N ILE A 621 -15.79 0.60 -8.90
CA ILE A 621 -14.65 1.17 -9.61
C ILE A 621 -13.43 1.35 -8.70
N ARG A 622 -13.63 1.64 -7.42
CA ARG A 622 -12.54 1.68 -6.44
C ARG A 622 -11.90 0.31 -6.22
N GLN A 623 -12.69 -0.76 -6.27
CA GLN A 623 -12.17 -2.13 -6.18
C GLN A 623 -11.42 -2.56 -7.45
N LYS A 624 -11.88 -2.11 -8.64
CA LYS A 624 -11.30 -2.46 -9.95
C LYS A 624 -11.13 -1.21 -10.82
N PRO A 625 -10.14 -0.35 -10.56
CA PRO A 625 -9.94 0.89 -11.31
C PRO A 625 -9.49 0.65 -12.76
N TYR A 626 -8.86 -0.49 -13.03
CA TYR A 626 -8.47 -0.97 -14.35
C TYR A 626 -9.50 -1.97 -14.83
N SER A 627 -10.55 -1.48 -15.48
CA SER A 627 -11.67 -2.34 -15.89
C SER A 627 -12.39 -1.80 -17.10
N VAL A 628 -13.15 -2.68 -17.75
CA VAL A 628 -14.17 -2.29 -18.72
C VAL A 628 -15.50 -2.19 -18.00
N VAL A 629 -16.07 -0.99 -17.93
CA VAL A 629 -17.36 -0.74 -17.30
C VAL A 629 -18.45 -0.82 -18.34
N LEU A 630 -19.30 -1.82 -18.26
CA LEU A 630 -20.39 -2.08 -19.19
C LEU A 630 -21.73 -1.65 -18.59
N PHE A 631 -22.39 -0.67 -19.19
CA PHE A 631 -23.76 -0.28 -18.94
C PHE A 631 -24.67 -0.91 -20.00
N ASP A 632 -25.28 -2.04 -19.67
CA ASP A 632 -26.07 -2.84 -20.61
C ASP A 632 -27.53 -2.36 -20.68
N GLU A 633 -28.09 -2.27 -21.89
CA GLU A 633 -29.46 -1.81 -22.17
C GLU A 633 -29.76 -0.39 -21.63
N ILE A 634 -28.86 0.57 -21.94
CA ILE A 634 -28.88 1.95 -21.41
C ILE A 634 -30.22 2.67 -21.64
N GLU A 635 -30.96 2.33 -22.66
CA GLU A 635 -32.29 2.90 -22.98
C GLU A 635 -33.34 2.61 -21.90
N LYS A 636 -33.07 1.69 -21.00
CA LYS A 636 -33.99 1.33 -19.91
C LYS A 636 -33.71 2.11 -18.61
N ALA A 637 -32.57 2.81 -18.54
CA ALA A 637 -32.20 3.57 -17.36
C ALA A 637 -33.11 4.76 -17.09
N HIS A 638 -33.31 5.10 -15.82
CA HIS A 638 -33.97 6.35 -15.42
C HIS A 638 -33.16 7.56 -15.89
N SER A 639 -33.81 8.65 -16.23
CA SER A 639 -33.16 9.85 -16.78
C SER A 639 -32.13 10.49 -15.87
N SER A 640 -32.22 10.32 -14.54
CA SER A 640 -31.25 10.84 -13.57
C SER A 640 -29.86 10.19 -13.66
N VAL A 641 -29.76 8.99 -14.23
CA VAL A 641 -28.48 8.28 -14.36
C VAL A 641 -27.60 8.93 -15.44
N TYR A 642 -28.18 9.57 -16.43
CA TYR A 642 -27.41 10.20 -17.52
C TYR A 642 -26.50 11.34 -17.06
N ASP A 643 -26.90 12.07 -16.03
CA ASP A 643 -26.09 13.16 -15.46
C ASP A 643 -24.77 12.63 -14.85
N ILE A 644 -24.82 11.41 -14.28
CA ILE A 644 -23.63 10.72 -13.75
C ILE A 644 -22.71 10.30 -14.90
N PHE A 645 -23.29 9.78 -16.00
CA PHE A 645 -22.49 9.40 -17.16
C PHE A 645 -21.83 10.60 -17.81
N LEU A 646 -22.48 11.75 -17.86
CA LEU A 646 -21.88 13.00 -18.33
C LEU A 646 -20.68 13.38 -17.48
N GLN A 647 -20.82 13.31 -16.16
CA GLN A 647 -19.72 13.61 -15.24
C GLN A 647 -18.55 12.65 -15.44
N ILE A 648 -18.80 11.34 -15.57
CA ILE A 648 -17.74 10.34 -15.83
C ILE A 648 -16.99 10.65 -17.13
N MET A 649 -17.70 10.97 -18.21
CA MET A 649 -17.11 11.21 -19.53
C MET A 649 -16.36 12.55 -19.61
N ASP A 650 -16.76 13.56 -18.83
CA ASP A 650 -16.11 14.88 -18.82
C ASP A 650 -14.93 14.96 -17.86
N GLU A 651 -15.13 14.52 -16.63
CA GLU A 651 -14.18 14.69 -15.53
C GLU A 651 -13.38 13.40 -15.24
N GLY A 652 -13.83 12.26 -15.76
CA GLY A 652 -13.27 10.94 -15.41
C GLY A 652 -13.50 10.52 -13.96
N LYS A 653 -14.26 11.28 -13.19
CA LYS A 653 -14.47 11.09 -11.76
C LYS A 653 -15.92 11.30 -11.37
N VAL A 654 -16.35 10.59 -10.35
CA VAL A 654 -17.68 10.74 -9.75
C VAL A 654 -17.58 10.61 -8.23
N HIS A 655 -18.38 11.40 -7.50
CA HIS A 655 -18.46 11.28 -6.04
C HIS A 655 -19.80 10.68 -5.65
N ASP A 656 -19.77 9.74 -4.70
CA ASP A 656 -20.99 9.22 -4.10
C ASP A 656 -21.55 10.18 -3.03
N LYS A 657 -22.72 9.85 -2.46
CA LYS A 657 -23.34 10.66 -1.41
C LYS A 657 -22.57 10.69 -0.09
N LEU A 658 -21.60 9.80 0.10
CA LEU A 658 -20.67 9.81 1.23
C LEU A 658 -19.42 10.66 0.95
N GLY A 659 -19.29 11.26 -0.26
CA GLY A 659 -18.12 12.03 -0.67
C GLY A 659 -16.94 11.17 -1.15
N ARG A 660 -17.12 9.86 -1.32
CA ARG A 660 -16.08 8.98 -1.84
C ARG A 660 -15.92 9.20 -3.34
N GLU A 661 -14.69 9.39 -3.79
CA GLU A 661 -14.36 9.54 -5.21
C GLU A 661 -14.21 8.17 -5.88
N GLY A 662 -14.85 8.00 -7.04
CA GLY A 662 -14.63 6.92 -7.99
C GLY A 662 -13.93 7.46 -9.23
N ASP A 663 -12.76 6.94 -9.55
CA ASP A 663 -11.90 7.37 -10.66
C ASP A 663 -12.01 6.40 -11.84
N PHE A 664 -12.45 6.89 -12.99
CA PHE A 664 -12.64 6.17 -14.25
C PHE A 664 -11.55 6.46 -15.28
N SER A 665 -10.52 7.24 -14.97
CA SER A 665 -9.47 7.64 -15.92
C SER A 665 -8.72 6.46 -16.53
N ASN A 666 -8.67 5.33 -15.83
CA ASN A 666 -8.02 4.11 -16.29
C ASN A 666 -9.01 3.04 -16.78
N SER A 667 -10.27 3.39 -16.95
CA SER A 667 -11.33 2.48 -17.40
C SER A 667 -11.81 2.80 -18.82
N ILE A 668 -12.42 1.79 -19.44
CA ILE A 668 -13.14 1.93 -20.72
C ILE A 668 -14.63 1.86 -20.39
N ILE A 669 -15.39 2.82 -20.85
CA ILE A 669 -16.83 2.88 -20.65
C ILE A 669 -17.52 2.36 -21.91
N ILE A 670 -18.39 1.38 -21.74
CA ILE A 670 -19.17 0.81 -22.84
C ILE A 670 -20.66 0.88 -22.49
N PHE A 671 -21.43 1.54 -23.33
CA PHE A 671 -22.87 1.54 -23.29
C PHE A 671 -23.40 0.59 -24.38
N THR A 672 -24.40 -0.23 -24.10
CA THR A 672 -25.05 -1.04 -25.12
C THR A 672 -26.52 -0.66 -25.26
N SER A 673 -27.03 -0.74 -26.47
CA SER A 673 -28.44 -0.54 -26.77
C SER A 673 -28.89 -1.35 -27.98
N ASN A 674 -30.20 -1.63 -27.98
CA ASN A 674 -30.89 -2.27 -29.11
C ASN A 674 -31.66 -1.25 -29.95
N ILE A 675 -31.60 0.04 -29.60
CA ILE A 675 -32.27 1.13 -30.34
C ILE A 675 -31.69 1.19 -31.78
N GLY A 676 -32.55 1.42 -32.75
CA GLY A 676 -32.12 1.54 -34.15
C GLY A 676 -31.68 0.23 -34.82
N SER A 677 -31.79 -0.92 -34.10
CA SER A 677 -31.34 -2.22 -34.64
C SER A 677 -32.02 -2.60 -35.96
N GLN A 678 -33.30 -2.30 -36.08
CA GLN A 678 -34.05 -2.57 -37.34
C GLN A 678 -33.55 -1.70 -38.48
N TRP A 679 -33.33 -0.42 -38.23
CA TRP A 679 -32.79 0.51 -39.23
C TRP A 679 -31.36 0.09 -39.66
N ILE A 680 -30.49 -0.29 -38.72
CA ILE A 680 -29.15 -0.80 -39.02
C ILE A 680 -29.23 -2.05 -39.90
N ALA A 681 -30.12 -3.00 -39.58
CA ALA A 681 -30.30 -4.21 -40.35
C ALA A 681 -30.76 -3.92 -41.80
N GLU A 682 -31.69 -2.98 -41.98
CA GLU A 682 -32.19 -2.55 -43.29
C GLU A 682 -31.09 -1.87 -44.11
N GLN A 683 -30.26 -1.01 -43.49
CA GLN A 683 -29.15 -0.37 -44.24
C GLN A 683 -28.10 -1.39 -44.68
N ILE A 684 -27.72 -2.33 -43.82
CA ILE A 684 -26.76 -3.38 -44.14
C ILE A 684 -27.31 -4.29 -45.26
N GLN A 685 -28.62 -4.64 -45.21
CA GLN A 685 -29.25 -5.42 -46.28
C GLN A 685 -29.22 -4.69 -47.62
N LYS A 686 -29.29 -3.36 -47.66
CA LYS A 686 -29.16 -2.52 -48.84
C LYS A 686 -27.68 -2.35 -49.29
N GLY A 687 -26.73 -2.97 -48.61
CA GLY A 687 -25.31 -2.84 -48.89
C GLY A 687 -24.67 -1.55 -48.39
N HIS A 688 -25.42 -0.72 -47.63
CA HIS A 688 -24.92 0.49 -47.01
C HIS A 688 -24.48 0.23 -45.59
N GLN A 689 -23.22 0.51 -45.27
CA GLN A 689 -22.72 0.44 -43.89
C GLN A 689 -22.92 1.79 -43.20
N PRO A 690 -23.74 1.87 -42.13
CA PRO A 690 -23.98 3.14 -41.44
C PRO A 690 -22.70 3.80 -40.95
N THR A 691 -22.61 5.11 -41.11
CA THR A 691 -21.56 5.95 -40.51
C THR A 691 -21.91 6.35 -39.08
N SER A 692 -20.92 6.74 -38.26
CA SER A 692 -21.16 7.23 -36.89
C SER A 692 -22.15 8.41 -36.87
N ASN A 693 -22.07 9.33 -37.79
CA ASN A 693 -22.99 10.47 -37.88
C ASN A 693 -24.44 10.05 -38.12
N GLU A 694 -24.69 9.10 -39.03
CA GLU A 694 -26.03 8.57 -39.29
C GLU A 694 -26.59 7.83 -38.06
N LEU A 695 -25.74 7.12 -37.33
CA LEU A 695 -26.11 6.45 -36.07
C LEU A 695 -26.47 7.47 -34.99
N ILE A 696 -25.69 8.54 -34.84
CA ILE A 696 -25.96 9.63 -33.92
C ILE A 696 -27.30 10.30 -34.22
N GLU A 697 -27.62 10.50 -35.52
CA GLU A 697 -28.92 11.03 -35.92
C GLU A 697 -30.10 10.13 -35.51
N VAL A 698 -29.95 8.81 -35.65
CA VAL A 698 -30.96 7.85 -35.17
C VAL A 698 -31.09 7.88 -33.64
N MET A 699 -29.95 7.97 -32.95
CA MET A 699 -29.88 7.97 -31.49
C MET A 699 -30.41 9.29 -30.88
N SER A 700 -30.30 10.42 -31.58
CA SER A 700 -30.74 11.74 -31.08
C SER A 700 -32.23 11.82 -30.75
N LYS A 701 -33.03 10.87 -31.28
CA LYS A 701 -34.45 10.73 -30.93
C LYS A 701 -34.71 10.14 -29.54
N PHE A 702 -33.71 9.50 -28.97
CA PHE A 702 -33.79 8.76 -27.69
C PHE A 702 -32.89 9.30 -26.61
N PHE A 703 -31.74 9.86 -26.97
CA PHE A 703 -30.72 10.34 -26.06
C PHE A 703 -30.47 11.84 -26.24
N ARG A 704 -30.08 12.51 -25.17
CA ARG A 704 -29.78 13.94 -25.18
C ARG A 704 -28.54 14.21 -26.06
N PRO A 705 -28.49 15.30 -26.83
CA PRO A 705 -27.35 15.64 -27.66
C PRO A 705 -26.04 15.77 -26.87
N GLU A 706 -26.13 16.28 -25.64
CA GLU A 706 -24.97 16.43 -24.74
C GLU A 706 -24.30 15.09 -24.41
N PHE A 707 -25.11 14.03 -24.22
CA PHE A 707 -24.61 12.68 -23.98
C PHE A 707 -23.94 12.09 -25.22
N LEU A 708 -24.59 12.24 -26.39
CA LEU A 708 -24.05 11.74 -27.65
C LEU A 708 -22.73 12.41 -28.06
N GLY A 709 -22.61 13.73 -27.81
CA GLY A 709 -21.43 14.52 -28.13
C GLY A 709 -20.20 14.19 -27.27
N ARG A 710 -20.34 13.41 -26.19
CA ARG A 710 -19.24 13.00 -25.30
C ARG A 710 -18.74 11.58 -25.55
N LEU A 711 -19.43 10.84 -26.41
CA LEU A 711 -18.97 9.51 -26.80
C LEU A 711 -17.70 9.62 -27.66
N THR A 712 -16.73 8.75 -27.39
CA THR A 712 -15.52 8.62 -28.23
C THR A 712 -15.93 8.11 -29.60
N GLU A 713 -16.80 7.06 -29.63
CA GLU A 713 -17.24 6.47 -30.90
C GLU A 713 -18.55 5.69 -30.71
N VAL A 714 -19.37 5.67 -31.80
CA VAL A 714 -20.56 4.82 -31.89
C VAL A 714 -20.24 3.63 -32.79
N VAL A 715 -20.31 2.43 -32.20
CA VAL A 715 -19.87 1.17 -32.81
C VAL A 715 -21.09 0.34 -33.25
N PRO A 716 -21.36 0.23 -34.57
CA PRO A 716 -22.48 -0.55 -35.08
C PRO A 716 -22.16 -2.04 -35.11
N PHE A 717 -23.08 -2.85 -34.59
CA PHE A 717 -23.03 -4.32 -34.66
C PHE A 717 -23.95 -4.83 -35.78
N SER A 718 -23.35 -5.58 -36.67
CA SER A 718 -24.06 -6.19 -37.79
C SER A 718 -24.92 -7.38 -37.32
N PRO A 719 -26.09 -7.62 -37.96
CA PRO A 719 -26.84 -8.85 -37.73
C PRO A 719 -25.98 -10.07 -38.06
N ILE A 720 -26.16 -11.14 -37.31
CA ILE A 720 -25.46 -12.40 -37.55
C ILE A 720 -26.05 -13.07 -38.80
N THR A 721 -25.19 -13.49 -39.72
CA THR A 721 -25.55 -14.34 -40.88
C THR A 721 -25.40 -15.82 -40.49
N GLU A 722 -26.00 -16.72 -41.30
CA GLU A 722 -25.86 -18.17 -41.06
C GLU A 722 -24.39 -18.62 -41.13
N ALA A 723 -23.61 -18.08 -42.04
CA ALA A 723 -22.17 -18.36 -42.17
C ALA A 723 -21.39 -17.97 -40.90
N VAL A 724 -21.70 -16.77 -40.33
CA VAL A 724 -21.11 -16.32 -39.08
C VAL A 724 -21.58 -17.16 -37.88
N ALA A 725 -22.86 -17.57 -37.89
CA ALA A 725 -23.39 -18.45 -36.85
C ALA A 725 -22.66 -19.80 -36.82
N GLN A 726 -22.31 -20.33 -38.03
CA GLN A 726 -21.52 -21.54 -38.12
C GLN A 726 -20.08 -21.35 -37.54
N GLN A 727 -19.45 -20.23 -37.79
CA GLN A 727 -18.13 -19.91 -37.19
C GLN A 727 -18.21 -19.81 -35.66
N ILE A 728 -19.27 -19.16 -35.15
CA ILE A 728 -19.51 -19.07 -33.69
C ILE A 728 -19.76 -20.46 -33.07
N PHE A 729 -20.53 -21.30 -33.78
CA PHE A 729 -20.73 -22.70 -33.35
C PHE A 729 -19.43 -23.46 -33.27
N LEU A 730 -18.58 -23.42 -34.32
CA LEU A 730 -17.27 -24.05 -34.36
C LEU A 730 -16.35 -23.56 -33.25
N LEU A 731 -16.36 -22.27 -32.95
CA LEU A 731 -15.59 -21.69 -31.84
C LEU A 731 -16.03 -22.25 -30.47
N GLN A 732 -17.33 -22.36 -30.24
CA GLN A 732 -17.84 -22.96 -28.99
C GLN A 732 -17.63 -24.46 -28.92
N PHE A 733 -17.67 -25.13 -30.05
CA PHE A 733 -17.39 -26.55 -30.18
C PHE A 733 -15.90 -26.84 -29.90
N SER A 734 -14.98 -26.07 -30.45
CA SER A 734 -13.54 -26.23 -30.19
C SER A 734 -13.19 -26.06 -28.70
N ARG A 735 -13.87 -25.17 -27.99
CA ARG A 735 -13.74 -25.06 -26.53
C ARG A 735 -14.18 -26.35 -25.81
N LEU A 736 -15.27 -26.97 -26.29
CA LEU A 736 -15.75 -28.22 -25.72
C LEU A 736 -14.79 -29.39 -26.07
N GLN A 737 -14.23 -29.42 -27.30
CA GLN A 737 -13.23 -30.41 -27.71
C GLN A 737 -12.00 -30.32 -26.82
N LYS A 738 -11.47 -29.12 -26.64
CA LYS A 738 -10.31 -28.85 -25.77
C LYS A 738 -10.59 -29.31 -24.31
N GLN A 739 -11.76 -28.97 -23.77
CA GLN A 739 -12.16 -29.40 -22.43
C GLN A 739 -12.28 -30.93 -22.28
N LEU A 740 -12.80 -31.64 -23.29
CA LEU A 740 -12.93 -33.09 -23.29
C LEU A 740 -11.56 -33.76 -23.38
N LEU A 741 -10.69 -33.25 -24.24
CA LEU A 741 -9.34 -33.78 -24.40
C LEU A 741 -8.52 -33.61 -23.10
N GLU A 742 -8.44 -32.39 -22.56
CA GLU A 742 -7.66 -32.05 -21.36
C GLU A 742 -8.15 -32.76 -20.09
N GLN A 743 -9.49 -32.80 -19.89
CA GLN A 743 -10.05 -33.29 -18.61
C GLN A 743 -10.39 -34.80 -18.64
N LYS A 744 -10.58 -35.38 -19.81
CA LYS A 744 -11.10 -36.73 -19.95
C LYS A 744 -10.34 -37.58 -20.96
N ASP A 745 -9.35 -37.01 -21.65
CA ASP A 745 -8.61 -37.69 -22.72
C ASP A 745 -9.54 -38.30 -23.79
N ILE A 746 -10.57 -37.49 -24.20
CA ILE A 746 -11.57 -37.92 -25.21
C ILE A 746 -11.50 -36.97 -26.38
N GLN A 747 -11.30 -37.50 -27.56
CA GLN A 747 -11.39 -36.75 -28.80
C GLN A 747 -12.81 -36.81 -29.36
N LEU A 748 -13.35 -35.62 -29.73
CA LEU A 748 -14.70 -35.50 -30.28
C LEU A 748 -14.67 -34.75 -31.61
N ASP A 749 -15.23 -35.35 -32.65
CA ASP A 749 -15.41 -34.73 -33.95
C ASP A 749 -16.88 -34.72 -34.36
N LEU A 750 -17.24 -33.78 -35.23
CA LEU A 750 -18.59 -33.66 -35.79
C LEU A 750 -18.54 -33.80 -37.33
N ALA A 751 -19.45 -34.60 -37.84
CA ALA A 751 -19.66 -34.65 -39.30
C ALA A 751 -20.17 -33.32 -39.83
N PRO A 752 -19.83 -32.89 -41.08
CA PRO A 752 -20.27 -31.60 -41.65
C PRO A 752 -21.78 -31.39 -41.60
N GLU A 753 -22.56 -32.40 -41.82
CA GLU A 753 -24.03 -32.41 -41.77
C GLU A 753 -24.54 -32.11 -40.33
N THR A 754 -23.84 -32.62 -39.33
CA THR A 754 -24.12 -32.39 -37.91
C THR A 754 -23.88 -30.93 -37.53
N ILE A 755 -22.77 -30.35 -38.01
CA ILE A 755 -22.44 -28.95 -37.83
C ILE A 755 -23.54 -28.07 -38.43
N ALA A 756 -23.93 -28.31 -39.68
CA ALA A 756 -24.98 -27.56 -40.35
C ALA A 756 -26.34 -27.66 -39.59
N TYR A 757 -26.71 -28.86 -39.17
CA TYR A 757 -27.94 -29.08 -38.38
C TYR A 757 -27.95 -28.37 -37.06
N LEU A 758 -26.88 -28.51 -36.27
CA LEU A 758 -26.79 -27.88 -34.93
C LEU A 758 -26.70 -26.35 -35.03
N THR A 759 -26.02 -25.85 -36.06
CA THR A 759 -25.98 -24.41 -36.36
C THR A 759 -27.37 -23.86 -36.69
N SER A 760 -28.14 -24.53 -37.55
CA SER A 760 -29.52 -24.11 -37.90
C SER A 760 -30.47 -24.15 -36.68
N LYS A 761 -30.28 -25.03 -35.73
CA LYS A 761 -31.03 -25.07 -34.45
C LYS A 761 -30.63 -23.97 -33.49
N GLY A 762 -29.35 -23.53 -33.54
CA GLY A 762 -28.78 -22.51 -32.66
C GLY A 762 -28.87 -21.08 -33.22
N PHE A 763 -29.31 -20.88 -34.42
CA PHE A 763 -29.44 -19.59 -35.10
C PHE A 763 -30.89 -19.21 -35.38
N SER A 764 -31.24 -17.99 -35.13
CA SER A 764 -32.47 -17.38 -35.63
C SER A 764 -32.25 -15.91 -35.95
N PRO A 765 -32.93 -15.38 -37.01
CA PRO A 765 -32.81 -13.96 -37.35
C PRO A 765 -33.19 -13.00 -36.21
N GLN A 766 -34.09 -13.44 -35.29
CA GLN A 766 -34.59 -12.62 -34.18
C GLN A 766 -33.63 -12.60 -32.99
N TYR A 767 -32.99 -13.72 -32.67
CA TYR A 767 -32.14 -13.88 -31.45
C TYR A 767 -30.64 -14.03 -31.76
N GLY A 768 -30.27 -13.94 -33.06
CA GLY A 768 -28.89 -14.06 -33.51
C GLY A 768 -28.28 -15.41 -33.11
N ALA A 769 -27.05 -15.39 -32.65
CA ALA A 769 -26.28 -16.57 -32.25
C ALA A 769 -26.45 -16.93 -30.74
N ARG A 770 -27.25 -16.19 -29.98
CA ARG A 770 -27.46 -16.41 -28.53
C ARG A 770 -27.87 -17.86 -28.16
N PRO A 771 -28.74 -18.56 -28.92
CA PRO A 771 -29.12 -19.94 -28.59
C PRO A 771 -28.04 -20.98 -28.85
N ILE A 772 -26.98 -20.71 -29.60
CA ILE A 772 -25.91 -21.65 -29.96
C ILE A 772 -25.31 -22.34 -28.72
N ALA A 773 -25.01 -21.57 -27.68
CA ALA A 773 -24.48 -22.09 -26.42
C ALA A 773 -25.44 -23.13 -25.77
N GLY A 774 -26.74 -22.87 -25.85
CA GLY A 774 -27.82 -23.77 -25.42
C GLY A 774 -27.85 -25.06 -26.24
N VAL A 775 -27.63 -24.95 -27.54
CA VAL A 775 -27.57 -26.11 -28.46
C VAL A 775 -26.34 -26.97 -28.15
N VAL A 776 -25.16 -26.39 -28.05
CA VAL A 776 -23.93 -27.12 -27.67
C VAL A 776 -24.12 -27.83 -26.32
N ARG A 777 -24.71 -27.12 -25.33
CA ARG A 777 -25.00 -27.72 -24.02
C ARG A 777 -25.98 -28.88 -24.09
N THR A 778 -27.08 -28.72 -24.84
CA THR A 778 -28.20 -29.66 -24.80
C THR A 778 -27.89 -30.88 -25.67
N TYR A 779 -27.37 -30.70 -26.87
CA TYR A 779 -27.15 -31.76 -27.84
C TYR A 779 -25.80 -32.45 -27.69
N LEU A 780 -24.76 -31.71 -27.32
CA LEU A 780 -23.41 -32.26 -27.20
C LEU A 780 -23.05 -32.54 -25.74
N LYS A 781 -22.88 -31.48 -24.92
CA LYS A 781 -22.34 -31.63 -23.55
C LYS A 781 -23.17 -32.56 -22.67
N LYS A 782 -24.51 -32.44 -22.69
CA LYS A 782 -25.40 -33.29 -21.90
C LYS A 782 -25.39 -34.74 -22.35
N THR A 783 -25.28 -35.01 -23.66
CA THR A 783 -25.27 -36.35 -24.19
C THR A 783 -23.93 -37.03 -23.92
N ILE A 784 -22.82 -36.37 -24.18
CA ILE A 784 -21.47 -36.88 -23.88
C ILE A 784 -21.33 -37.15 -22.39
N SER A 785 -21.78 -36.28 -21.52
CA SER A 785 -21.74 -36.50 -20.07
C SER A 785 -22.48 -37.78 -19.66
N LYS A 786 -23.60 -38.13 -20.32
CA LYS A 786 -24.32 -39.36 -20.06
C LYS A 786 -23.53 -40.57 -20.56
N LEU A 787 -22.89 -40.50 -21.75
CA LEU A 787 -22.09 -41.58 -22.32
C LEU A 787 -20.83 -41.85 -21.50
N ILE A 788 -20.22 -40.82 -20.92
CA ILE A 788 -19.07 -40.93 -20.00
C ILE A 788 -19.54 -41.61 -18.69
N VAL A 789 -20.62 -41.15 -18.08
CA VAL A 789 -21.13 -41.69 -16.81
C VAL A 789 -21.64 -43.14 -16.98
N SER A 790 -22.15 -43.54 -18.16
CA SER A 790 -22.55 -44.90 -18.46
C SER A 790 -21.37 -45.80 -18.91
N GLU A 791 -20.13 -45.30 -18.83
CA GLU A 791 -18.92 -46.00 -19.29
C GLU A 791 -18.93 -46.45 -20.75
N THR A 792 -19.82 -45.87 -21.56
CA THR A 792 -19.91 -46.14 -23.01
C THR A 792 -18.75 -45.51 -23.76
N ILE A 793 -18.22 -44.42 -23.25
CA ILE A 793 -17.04 -43.70 -23.74
C ILE A 793 -16.00 -43.66 -22.61
N LYS A 794 -14.77 -44.03 -22.93
CA LYS A 794 -13.63 -44.12 -21.99
C LYS A 794 -12.52 -43.14 -22.37
N PRO A 795 -11.61 -42.84 -21.43
CA PRO A 795 -10.39 -42.12 -21.77
C PRO A 795 -9.60 -42.80 -22.89
N GLY A 796 -9.12 -42.00 -23.83
CA GLY A 796 -8.43 -42.47 -25.04
C GLY A 796 -9.36 -42.74 -26.24
N ASP A 797 -10.68 -42.60 -26.09
CA ASP A 797 -11.63 -42.82 -27.18
C ASP A 797 -11.71 -41.61 -28.14
N HIS A 798 -11.78 -41.90 -29.43
CA HIS A 798 -12.09 -40.90 -30.48
C HIS A 798 -13.52 -41.12 -30.99
N ILE A 799 -14.39 -40.11 -30.82
CA ILE A 799 -15.83 -40.18 -31.08
C ILE A 799 -16.20 -39.23 -32.21
N ILE A 800 -16.98 -39.71 -33.15
CA ILE A 800 -17.57 -38.89 -34.23
C ILE A 800 -19.10 -38.86 -34.06
N ALA A 801 -19.66 -37.65 -33.89
CA ALA A 801 -21.11 -37.49 -33.87
C ALA A 801 -21.64 -37.18 -35.28
N THR A 802 -22.54 -38.03 -35.77
CA THR A 802 -23.22 -37.92 -37.08
C THR A 802 -24.72 -37.66 -36.88
N TYR A 803 -25.33 -36.87 -37.71
CA TYR A 803 -26.76 -36.63 -37.73
C TYR A 803 -27.40 -37.45 -38.84
N LYS A 804 -28.26 -38.43 -38.39
CA LYS A 804 -29.04 -39.26 -39.32
C LYS A 804 -30.45 -39.50 -38.76
N ASP A 805 -31.45 -39.54 -39.62
CA ASP A 805 -32.84 -39.93 -39.32
C ASP A 805 -33.43 -39.16 -38.14
N GLY A 806 -33.09 -37.86 -38.00
CA GLY A 806 -33.64 -37.00 -36.94
C GLY A 806 -32.89 -37.07 -35.60
N ASN A 807 -31.85 -37.93 -35.46
CA ASN A 807 -31.13 -38.15 -34.22
C ASN A 807 -29.61 -38.02 -34.40
N LEU A 808 -28.92 -37.64 -33.32
CA LEU A 808 -27.46 -37.70 -33.23
C LEU A 808 -27.02 -39.10 -32.90
N GLN A 809 -26.20 -39.72 -33.78
CA GLN A 809 -25.55 -41.01 -33.58
C GLN A 809 -24.09 -40.78 -33.21
N TRP A 810 -23.60 -41.54 -32.25
CA TRP A 810 -22.27 -41.41 -31.68
C TRP A 810 -21.49 -42.68 -32.00
N ASN A 811 -20.47 -42.54 -32.81
CA ASN A 811 -19.68 -43.70 -33.31
C ASN A 811 -18.23 -43.53 -32.87
N HIS A 812 -17.56 -44.61 -32.56
CA HIS A 812 -16.11 -44.62 -32.40
C HIS A 812 -15.48 -44.42 -33.80
N ALA A 813 -14.41 -43.60 -33.89
CA ALA A 813 -13.68 -43.29 -35.11
C ALA A 813 -12.92 -44.51 -35.64
#